data_f06aa06f682d558462ca51174d6e7eaa
#
_entry.id   f06aa06f682d558462ca51174d6e7eaa
#
_cell.length_a   1.000
_cell.length_b   1.000
_cell.length_c   1.000
_cell.angle_alpha   90.00
_cell.angle_beta   90.00
_cell.angle_gamma   90.00
#
_symmetry.space_group_name_H-M   'P 1'
#
loop_
_entity.id
_entity.type
_entity.pdbx_description
1 polymer ?
#
loop_
_entity_poly.entity_id
_entity_poly.type
_entity_poly.pdbx_seq_one_letter_code
_entity_poly.pdbx_strand_id
1 'polypeptide(L)'
;MPLGQVHKAPFTIESPGAEKIEGETIPRRHPKAKDGLLSSPAEGVHTVYDIVKRSARLYPQHTAVGARKLIKLHKETKKVKKNIDGEVREIDKEWQFFELSKFEYLTHGEYLERVNQIGSGLRNLGLTSADKVHLFGTTSVGWISISHGCASQAISIVTAYDTLGPSGVEHSLVQTNCSVMYTDPHLLKTASEPIKKSNVKTVIVNEACVFTKGGEIEEFKNSNPDIKVITYEELRKLGEETPVEPNPPNPSDLYCVMYTSGSTGLPKGVCISHEGLVAGVTGLYTCVEECVSDKECILAYLPLAHIFEMALENLVLFIGGTLGYGNPRTLADSMVKNCFGDMHEFRPTVMVGVPQIWETVKKGVVSKLETASPVLRGLFWTAFNFKGFMTRNKLPGANIFDNIVFSKVRELTGGRLRFTMNGASGISDGTKNFLSLVLAPMLAGYGLTETCANGSLGCPLEYSPNAIGPIPSSCEAKLVSIPDLGYSADSTPPQGEIWLRGLPIMTKYWDNQEETEKALTPDGWFKTGDIGEFDADGHLRVFDRVKNLVKMQGGEYIALEKLEAVYRGAQTVANVMVHADPEYSRPIAIIMPNEKVLVEKAKELGVHEDNIHTMHHNAKVRSFVLKDLQTAAKRAGLVSMETVSGVVITDEEWIPDSGLVTATQKLNRKVIREAFKKDIDECLKSTA
;
A
#
# COMPACT_ATOMS: atom_id res chain seq x y z
N MET A 1 13.24 -1.99 -19.37
CA MET A 1 13.54 -0.58 -19.70
C MET A 1 14.92 -0.25 -19.16
N PRO A 2 15.75 0.55 -19.86
CA PRO A 2 16.98 1.05 -19.26
C PRO A 2 16.63 2.04 -18.14
N LEU A 3 17.34 1.96 -17.02
CA LEU A 3 17.33 3.02 -16.02
C LEU A 3 18.05 4.25 -16.60
N GLY A 4 17.35 5.36 -16.74
CA GLY A 4 17.97 6.60 -17.20
C GLY A 4 16.95 7.69 -17.49
N GLN A 5 17.39 8.93 -17.43
CA GLN A 5 16.58 10.05 -17.89
C GLN A 5 16.55 10.06 -19.41
N VAL A 6 15.41 9.77 -19.99
CA VAL A 6 15.11 9.94 -21.42
C VAL A 6 14.50 11.32 -21.63
N HIS A 7 13.58 11.71 -20.77
CA HIS A 7 13.02 13.05 -20.73
C HIS A 7 13.99 14.05 -20.09
N LYS A 8 13.86 15.30 -20.47
CA LYS A 8 14.67 16.42 -19.95
C LYS A 8 13.84 17.29 -19.01
N ALA A 9 14.46 17.77 -17.95
CA ALA A 9 13.88 18.79 -17.08
C ALA A 9 13.52 20.08 -17.89
N PRO A 10 12.56 20.89 -17.40
CA PRO A 10 11.89 20.77 -16.10
C PRO A 10 10.74 19.74 -16.13
N PHE A 11 10.63 18.93 -15.07
CA PHE A 11 9.56 17.91 -14.94
C PHE A 11 8.28 18.47 -14.33
N THR A 12 8.34 19.66 -13.70
CA THR A 12 7.19 20.47 -13.35
C THR A 12 7.44 21.92 -13.72
N ILE A 13 6.39 22.64 -14.04
CA ILE A 13 6.41 24.08 -14.37
C ILE A 13 5.59 24.86 -13.33
N GLU A 14 5.89 26.11 -13.13
CA GLU A 14 5.04 27.03 -12.39
C GLU A 14 3.69 27.19 -13.11
N SER A 15 2.61 27.24 -12.33
CA SER A 15 1.26 27.40 -12.88
C SER A 15 1.13 28.75 -13.58
N PRO A 16 0.78 28.78 -14.88
CA PRO A 16 0.69 30.03 -15.62
C PRO A 16 -0.28 31.04 -14.98
N GLY A 17 0.18 32.28 -14.81
CA GLY A 17 -0.61 33.35 -14.22
C GLY A 17 -0.77 33.30 -12.69
N ALA A 18 -0.14 32.35 -12.00
CA ALA A 18 -0.14 32.34 -10.55
C ALA A 18 0.85 33.37 -9.98
N GLU A 19 0.42 34.10 -8.97
CA GLU A 19 1.24 35.09 -8.27
C GLU A 19 2.00 34.46 -7.10
N LYS A 20 3.18 35.02 -6.81
CA LYS A 20 3.96 34.65 -5.63
C LYS A 20 3.28 35.21 -4.38
N ILE A 21 2.98 34.33 -3.42
CA ILE A 21 2.49 34.71 -2.09
C ILE A 21 3.65 34.60 -1.11
N GLU A 22 3.77 35.51 -0.16
CA GLU A 22 4.80 35.47 0.88
C GLU A 22 4.67 34.18 1.72
N GLY A 23 5.78 33.49 1.92
CA GLY A 23 5.79 32.22 2.65
C GLY A 23 5.30 31.00 1.87
N GLU A 24 4.95 31.15 0.60
CA GLU A 24 4.53 30.05 -0.27
C GLU A 24 5.38 29.99 -1.54
N THR A 25 5.55 28.82 -2.15
CA THR A 25 6.06 28.75 -3.53
C THR A 25 4.94 29.11 -4.51
N ILE A 26 5.31 29.55 -5.73
CA ILE A 26 4.34 29.54 -6.84
C ILE A 26 3.88 28.09 -7.04
N PRO A 27 2.56 27.85 -7.21
CA PRO A 27 2.05 26.49 -7.49
C PRO A 27 2.72 25.90 -8.72
N ARG A 28 3.00 24.59 -8.68
CA ARG A 28 3.63 23.84 -9.76
C ARG A 28 2.70 22.74 -10.26
N ARG A 29 2.77 22.47 -11.55
CA ARG A 29 1.99 21.42 -12.23
C ARG A 29 2.84 20.67 -13.26
N HIS A 30 2.31 19.55 -13.74
CA HIS A 30 2.93 18.78 -14.82
C HIS A 30 2.99 19.61 -16.11
N PRO A 31 4.04 19.52 -16.94
CA PRO A 31 4.13 20.25 -18.22
C PRO A 31 2.96 19.96 -19.18
N LYS A 32 2.41 18.74 -19.17
CA LYS A 32 1.20 18.38 -19.97
C LYS A 32 -0.07 19.12 -19.50
N ALA A 33 -0.06 19.69 -18.32
CA ALA A 33 -1.16 20.48 -17.74
C ALA A 33 -0.96 21.98 -17.81
N LYS A 34 -0.07 22.48 -18.70
CA LYS A 34 0.24 23.92 -18.83
C LYS A 34 -0.99 24.78 -19.12
N ASP A 35 -1.93 24.28 -19.93
CA ASP A 35 -3.13 25.00 -20.35
C ASP A 35 -4.33 24.73 -19.42
N GLY A 36 -4.21 23.87 -18.40
CA GLY A 36 -5.22 23.49 -17.43
C GLY A 36 -4.98 22.08 -16.89
N LEU A 37 -5.49 21.81 -15.69
CA LEU A 37 -5.40 20.47 -15.09
C LEU A 37 -6.26 19.49 -15.90
N LEU A 38 -5.73 18.27 -16.07
CA LEU A 38 -6.44 17.22 -16.82
C LEU A 38 -7.42 16.48 -15.90
N SER A 39 -8.67 16.41 -16.32
CA SER A 39 -9.74 15.79 -15.53
C SER A 39 -10.12 14.37 -16.00
N SER A 40 -9.77 14.01 -17.23
CA SER A 40 -10.13 12.75 -17.84
C SER A 40 -8.97 12.17 -18.66
N PRO A 41 -8.75 10.85 -18.63
CA PRO A 41 -7.67 10.21 -19.38
C PRO A 41 -8.02 10.01 -20.86
N ALA A 42 -9.30 10.15 -21.25
CA ALA A 42 -9.77 10.08 -22.62
C ALA A 42 -11.17 10.70 -22.74
N GLU A 43 -11.53 11.13 -23.95
CA GLU A 43 -12.87 11.64 -24.25
C GLU A 43 -13.98 10.64 -23.85
N GLY A 44 -15.03 11.14 -23.18
CA GLY A 44 -16.19 10.36 -22.74
C GLY A 44 -15.93 9.46 -21.52
N VAL A 45 -14.84 9.66 -20.78
CA VAL A 45 -14.54 8.95 -19.53
C VAL A 45 -14.62 9.94 -18.38
N HIS A 46 -15.76 10.02 -17.71
CA HIS A 46 -16.03 10.95 -16.61
C HIS A 46 -16.46 10.26 -15.32
N THR A 47 -16.87 8.99 -15.41
CA THR A 47 -17.29 8.18 -14.27
C THR A 47 -16.48 6.87 -14.22
N VAL A 48 -16.47 6.22 -13.07
CA VAL A 48 -15.82 4.91 -12.90
C VAL A 48 -16.44 3.85 -13.84
N TYR A 49 -17.75 3.92 -14.05
CA TYR A 49 -18.42 3.01 -14.97
C TYR A 49 -17.99 3.22 -16.44
N ASP A 50 -17.66 4.46 -16.84
CA ASP A 50 -17.16 4.74 -18.20
C ASP A 50 -15.80 4.08 -18.46
N ILE A 51 -14.94 3.90 -17.44
CA ILE A 51 -13.70 3.15 -17.56
C ILE A 51 -13.99 1.74 -18.05
N VAL A 52 -14.90 1.03 -17.38
CA VAL A 52 -15.25 -0.36 -17.70
C VAL A 52 -15.91 -0.46 -19.08
N LYS A 53 -16.84 0.44 -19.40
CA LYS A 53 -17.49 0.49 -20.72
C LYS A 53 -16.50 0.71 -21.85
N ARG A 54 -15.58 1.67 -21.66
CA ARG A 54 -14.55 1.98 -22.65
C ARG A 54 -13.66 0.77 -22.91
N SER A 55 -13.20 0.11 -21.87
CA SER A 55 -12.31 -1.04 -21.98
C SER A 55 -12.99 -2.21 -22.70
N ALA A 56 -14.25 -2.53 -22.35
CA ALA A 56 -15.03 -3.56 -23.03
C ALA A 56 -15.27 -3.23 -24.51
N ARG A 57 -15.43 -1.95 -24.85
CA ARG A 57 -15.60 -1.51 -26.24
C ARG A 57 -14.31 -1.63 -27.07
N LEU A 58 -13.16 -1.26 -26.48
CA LEU A 58 -11.88 -1.20 -27.20
C LEU A 58 -11.15 -2.54 -27.20
N TYR A 59 -11.29 -3.32 -26.11
CA TYR A 59 -10.53 -4.56 -25.86
C TYR A 59 -11.44 -5.75 -25.50
N PRO A 60 -12.58 -5.99 -26.19
CA PRO A 60 -13.61 -6.92 -25.73
C PRO A 60 -13.10 -8.34 -25.49
N GLN A 61 -12.07 -8.78 -26.21
CA GLN A 61 -11.50 -10.13 -26.13
C GLN A 61 -10.20 -10.22 -25.32
N HIS A 62 -9.63 -9.09 -24.85
CA HIS A 62 -8.47 -9.13 -23.97
C HIS A 62 -8.92 -9.56 -22.57
N THR A 63 -8.05 -10.29 -21.87
CA THR A 63 -8.25 -10.63 -20.47
C THR A 63 -8.29 -9.38 -19.60
N ALA A 64 -9.29 -9.27 -18.74
CA ALA A 64 -9.47 -8.13 -17.83
C ALA A 64 -9.10 -8.50 -16.39
N VAL A 65 -9.74 -9.52 -15.85
CA VAL A 65 -9.57 -9.95 -14.45
C VAL A 65 -9.42 -11.47 -14.39
N GLY A 66 -8.56 -11.93 -13.49
CA GLY A 66 -8.35 -13.36 -13.28
C GLY A 66 -8.15 -13.69 -11.80
N ALA A 67 -8.63 -14.87 -11.38
CA ALA A 67 -8.47 -15.36 -10.03
C ALA A 67 -8.17 -16.86 -10.01
N ARG A 68 -7.68 -17.34 -8.87
CA ARG A 68 -7.40 -18.75 -8.61
C ARG A 68 -8.45 -19.31 -7.65
N LYS A 69 -8.75 -20.60 -7.79
CA LYS A 69 -9.64 -21.34 -6.91
C LYS A 69 -8.83 -22.14 -5.89
N LEU A 70 -9.33 -22.25 -4.68
CA LEU A 70 -8.78 -23.14 -3.66
C LEU A 70 -9.08 -24.59 -4.07
N ILE A 71 -8.02 -25.39 -4.24
CA ILE A 71 -8.11 -26.84 -4.44
C ILE A 71 -8.09 -27.53 -3.08
N LYS A 72 -7.12 -27.16 -2.22
CA LYS A 72 -6.95 -27.76 -0.90
C LYS A 72 -6.22 -26.82 0.05
N LEU A 73 -6.63 -26.85 1.33
CA LEU A 73 -5.91 -26.25 2.43
C LEU A 73 -5.11 -27.35 3.16
N HIS A 74 -3.78 -27.26 3.08
CA HIS A 74 -2.88 -28.14 3.80
C HIS A 74 -2.55 -27.55 5.17
N LYS A 75 -2.65 -28.33 6.22
CA LYS A 75 -2.33 -27.96 7.59
C LYS A 75 -1.13 -28.74 8.08
N GLU A 76 -0.15 -28.05 8.64
CA GLU A 76 1.02 -28.64 9.30
C GLU A 76 1.12 -28.10 10.70
N THR A 77 1.09 -28.98 11.68
CA THR A 77 1.27 -28.60 13.09
C THR A 77 2.75 -28.72 13.44
N LYS A 78 3.34 -27.65 13.94
CA LYS A 78 4.71 -27.63 14.47
C LYS A 78 4.68 -27.14 15.90
N LYS A 79 5.41 -27.81 16.77
CA LYS A 79 5.61 -27.35 18.14
C LYS A 79 6.51 -26.14 18.13
N VAL A 80 6.03 -25.03 18.68
CA VAL A 80 6.80 -23.80 18.89
C VAL A 80 6.77 -23.43 20.38
N LYS A 81 7.90 -22.97 20.88
CA LYS A 81 7.96 -22.48 22.26
C LYS A 81 7.44 -21.05 22.29
N LYS A 82 6.49 -20.74 23.14
CA LYS A 82 5.97 -19.38 23.34
C LYS A 82 6.03 -19.02 24.81
N ASN A 83 6.38 -17.77 25.12
CA ASN A 83 6.30 -17.25 26.48
C ASN A 83 4.82 -16.88 26.75
N ILE A 84 4.20 -17.52 27.73
CA ILE A 84 2.85 -17.24 28.18
C ILE A 84 2.96 -16.96 29.68
N ASP A 85 2.62 -15.74 30.09
CA ASP A 85 2.67 -15.28 31.48
C ASP A 85 4.03 -15.48 32.17
N GLY A 86 5.13 -15.31 31.43
CA GLY A 86 6.50 -15.44 31.94
C GLY A 86 7.06 -16.87 31.93
N GLU A 87 6.28 -17.88 31.51
CA GLU A 87 6.70 -19.26 31.35
C GLU A 87 6.81 -19.66 29.87
N VAL A 88 7.92 -20.28 29.49
CA VAL A 88 8.10 -20.83 28.14
C VAL A 88 7.35 -22.14 28.04
N ARG A 89 6.25 -22.14 27.29
CA ARG A 89 5.44 -23.35 27.02
C ARG A 89 5.57 -23.77 25.57
N GLU A 90 5.63 -25.07 25.31
CA GLU A 90 5.46 -25.60 23.95
C GLU A 90 3.97 -25.54 23.58
N ILE A 91 3.67 -24.83 22.48
CA ILE A 91 2.35 -24.78 21.88
C ILE A 91 2.39 -25.35 20.48
N ASP A 92 1.32 -26.01 20.08
CA ASP A 92 1.14 -26.43 18.69
C ASP A 92 0.75 -25.22 17.84
N LYS A 93 1.64 -24.78 16.93
CA LYS A 93 1.35 -23.73 15.93
C LYS A 93 0.95 -24.42 14.63
N GLU A 94 -0.29 -24.18 14.18
CA GLU A 94 -0.79 -24.66 12.89
C GLU A 94 -0.30 -23.74 11.78
N TRP A 95 0.39 -24.31 10.80
CA TRP A 95 0.78 -23.64 9.56
C TRP A 95 -0.17 -24.06 8.45
N GLN A 96 -0.65 -23.09 7.69
CA GLN A 96 -1.57 -23.30 6.59
C GLN A 96 -0.87 -23.01 5.27
N PHE A 97 -0.95 -23.95 4.31
CA PHE A 97 -0.45 -23.80 2.97
C PHE A 97 -1.58 -24.04 1.98
N PHE A 98 -1.71 -23.16 1.02
CA PHE A 98 -2.79 -23.19 0.04
C PHE A 98 -2.33 -23.99 -1.20
N GLU A 99 -3.19 -24.85 -1.71
CA GLU A 99 -3.06 -25.44 -3.03
C GLU A 99 -4.13 -24.81 -3.92
N LEU A 100 -3.68 -24.09 -4.96
CA LEU A 100 -4.53 -23.26 -5.80
C LEU A 100 -4.52 -23.74 -7.25
N SER A 101 -5.62 -23.50 -7.96
CA SER A 101 -5.71 -23.71 -9.42
C SER A 101 -4.77 -22.76 -10.17
N LYS A 102 -4.67 -22.89 -11.48
CA LYS A 102 -4.20 -21.82 -12.36
C LYS A 102 -5.19 -20.67 -12.35
N PHE A 103 -4.76 -19.50 -12.86
CA PHE A 103 -5.66 -18.36 -13.05
C PHE A 103 -6.73 -18.70 -14.11
N GLU A 104 -7.97 -18.41 -13.78
CA GLU A 104 -9.11 -18.38 -14.70
C GLU A 104 -9.48 -16.91 -14.95
N TYR A 105 -9.69 -16.55 -16.21
CA TYR A 105 -9.84 -15.15 -16.61
C TYR A 105 -11.22 -14.87 -17.17
N LEU A 106 -11.66 -13.61 -16.99
CA LEU A 106 -12.72 -12.97 -17.78
C LEU A 106 -12.09 -11.99 -18.74
N THR A 107 -12.64 -11.89 -19.95
CA THR A 107 -12.32 -10.82 -20.89
C THR A 107 -12.97 -9.51 -20.44
N HIS A 108 -12.56 -8.38 -21.04
CA HIS A 108 -13.20 -7.08 -20.75
C HIS A 108 -14.67 -7.07 -21.13
N GLY A 109 -15.08 -7.78 -22.18
CA GLY A 109 -16.49 -7.94 -22.57
C GLY A 109 -17.28 -8.70 -21.51
N GLU A 110 -16.80 -9.88 -21.10
CA GLU A 110 -17.43 -10.69 -20.04
C GLU A 110 -17.43 -9.98 -18.68
N TYR A 111 -16.41 -9.18 -18.41
CA TYR A 111 -16.33 -8.40 -17.18
C TYR A 111 -17.40 -7.29 -17.14
N LEU A 112 -17.63 -6.55 -18.24
CA LEU A 112 -18.71 -5.57 -18.33
C LEU A 112 -20.09 -6.23 -18.16
N GLU A 113 -20.30 -7.40 -18.78
CA GLU A 113 -21.54 -8.17 -18.62
C GLU A 113 -21.75 -8.52 -17.13
N ARG A 114 -20.72 -9.03 -16.45
CA ARG A 114 -20.77 -9.33 -15.02
C ARG A 114 -21.08 -8.09 -14.17
N VAL A 115 -20.45 -6.96 -14.46
CA VAL A 115 -20.72 -5.67 -13.79
C VAL A 115 -22.19 -5.27 -13.92
N ASN A 116 -22.77 -5.41 -15.13
CA ASN A 116 -24.18 -5.10 -15.38
C ASN A 116 -25.11 -6.08 -14.67
N GLN A 117 -24.79 -7.37 -14.64
CA GLN A 117 -25.56 -8.38 -13.89
C GLN A 117 -25.56 -8.06 -12.39
N ILE A 118 -24.40 -7.69 -11.80
CA ILE A 118 -24.30 -7.28 -10.40
C ILE A 118 -25.12 -6.01 -10.14
N GLY A 119 -25.01 -4.98 -11.00
CA GLY A 119 -25.81 -3.76 -10.89
C GLY A 119 -27.31 -4.04 -10.93
N SER A 120 -27.77 -4.89 -11.86
CA SER A 120 -29.15 -5.35 -11.93
C SER A 120 -29.57 -6.10 -10.67
N GLY A 121 -28.74 -6.99 -10.15
CA GLY A 121 -29.00 -7.73 -8.92
C GLY A 121 -29.17 -6.79 -7.71
N LEU A 122 -28.33 -5.77 -7.58
CA LEU A 122 -28.45 -4.76 -6.52
C LEU A 122 -29.78 -3.98 -6.64
N ARG A 123 -30.20 -3.59 -7.85
CA ARG A 123 -31.50 -2.96 -8.09
C ARG A 123 -32.65 -3.89 -7.73
N ASN A 124 -32.57 -5.17 -8.05
CA ASN A 124 -33.56 -6.18 -7.71
C ASN A 124 -33.63 -6.49 -6.20
N LEU A 125 -32.57 -6.20 -5.44
CA LEU A 125 -32.61 -6.17 -3.98
C LEU A 125 -33.28 -4.92 -3.42
N GLY A 126 -33.70 -3.98 -4.27
CA GLY A 126 -34.40 -2.75 -3.90
C GLY A 126 -33.52 -1.53 -3.69
N LEU A 127 -32.18 -1.61 -3.96
CA LEU A 127 -31.30 -0.47 -3.81
C LEU A 127 -31.56 0.59 -4.90
N THR A 128 -31.35 1.83 -4.52
CA THR A 128 -31.48 3.02 -5.38
C THR A 128 -30.17 3.83 -5.33
N SER A 129 -30.08 4.90 -6.11
CA SER A 129 -28.93 5.83 -6.06
C SER A 129 -28.77 6.58 -4.72
N ALA A 130 -29.77 6.54 -3.85
CA ALA A 130 -29.66 7.09 -2.50
C ALA A 130 -28.96 6.14 -1.49
N ASP A 131 -28.86 4.86 -1.87
CA ASP A 131 -28.30 3.82 -1.01
C ASP A 131 -26.79 3.69 -1.14
N LYS A 132 -26.19 3.01 -0.17
CA LYS A 132 -24.75 2.69 -0.16
C LYS A 132 -24.55 1.21 0.15
N VAL A 133 -23.55 0.60 -0.49
CA VAL A 133 -23.10 -0.77 -0.22
C VAL A 133 -21.79 -0.73 0.56
N HIS A 134 -21.77 -1.37 1.72
CA HIS A 134 -20.56 -1.48 2.53
C HIS A 134 -19.70 -2.67 2.04
N LEU A 135 -18.42 -2.43 1.72
CA LEU A 135 -17.48 -3.42 1.25
C LEU A 135 -16.45 -3.72 2.35
N PHE A 136 -16.58 -4.89 2.96
CA PHE A 136 -15.70 -5.40 4.03
C PHE A 136 -15.18 -6.78 3.63
N GLY A 137 -14.10 -6.82 2.87
CA GLY A 137 -13.57 -8.06 2.32
C GLY A 137 -12.18 -7.90 1.73
N THR A 138 -11.53 -9.02 1.46
CA THR A 138 -10.24 -9.08 0.80
C THR A 138 -10.32 -8.67 -0.66
N THR A 139 -9.24 -8.14 -1.19
CA THR A 139 -9.08 -7.81 -2.62
C THR A 139 -9.39 -9.02 -3.48
N SER A 140 -10.37 -8.90 -4.39
CA SER A 140 -10.89 -10.00 -5.20
C SER A 140 -11.69 -9.51 -6.40
N VAL A 141 -11.88 -10.38 -7.39
CA VAL A 141 -12.80 -10.12 -8.52
C VAL A 141 -14.20 -9.77 -8.03
N GLY A 142 -14.69 -10.44 -6.96
CA GLY A 142 -15.99 -10.14 -6.36
C GLY A 142 -16.06 -8.71 -5.84
N TRP A 143 -15.06 -8.29 -5.08
CA TRP A 143 -15.02 -6.96 -4.48
C TRP A 143 -15.09 -5.85 -5.55
N ILE A 144 -14.20 -5.89 -6.57
CA ILE A 144 -14.18 -4.87 -7.62
C ILE A 144 -15.43 -4.92 -8.51
N SER A 145 -16.00 -6.12 -8.75
CA SER A 145 -17.24 -6.25 -9.53
C SER A 145 -18.44 -5.66 -8.82
N ILE A 146 -18.55 -5.81 -7.48
CA ILE A 146 -19.60 -5.15 -6.69
C ILE A 146 -19.43 -3.63 -6.79
N SER A 147 -18.20 -3.12 -6.64
CA SER A 147 -17.90 -1.69 -6.74
C SER A 147 -18.30 -1.10 -8.10
N HIS A 148 -17.95 -1.77 -9.20
CA HIS A 148 -18.32 -1.34 -10.54
C HIS A 148 -19.83 -1.57 -10.84
N GLY A 149 -20.43 -2.63 -10.28
CA GLY A 149 -21.86 -2.86 -10.34
C GLY A 149 -22.65 -1.75 -9.65
N CYS A 150 -22.18 -1.28 -8.49
CA CYS A 150 -22.72 -0.10 -7.82
C CYS A 150 -22.60 1.14 -8.72
N ALA A 151 -21.42 1.37 -9.31
CA ALA A 151 -21.18 2.50 -10.22
C ALA A 151 -22.08 2.46 -11.46
N SER A 152 -22.45 1.28 -11.97
CA SER A 152 -23.38 1.14 -13.10
C SER A 152 -24.80 1.61 -12.79
N GLN A 153 -25.15 1.76 -11.50
CA GLN A 153 -26.49 2.09 -11.01
C GLN A 153 -26.50 3.34 -10.11
N ALA A 154 -25.47 4.16 -10.18
CA ALA A 154 -25.29 5.36 -9.34
C ALA A 154 -25.36 5.07 -7.81
N ILE A 155 -25.06 3.86 -7.38
CA ILE A 155 -25.00 3.46 -5.97
C ILE A 155 -23.59 3.72 -5.46
N SER A 156 -23.46 4.42 -4.32
CA SER A 156 -22.15 4.68 -3.72
C SER A 156 -21.66 3.46 -2.94
N ILE A 157 -20.35 3.36 -2.75
CA ILE A 157 -19.74 2.34 -1.89
C ILE A 157 -19.15 2.95 -0.61
N VAL A 158 -19.06 2.13 0.42
CA VAL A 158 -18.35 2.43 1.67
C VAL A 158 -17.31 1.34 1.88
N THR A 159 -16.05 1.71 2.06
CA THR A 159 -14.99 0.72 2.16
C THR A 159 -14.41 0.62 3.56
N ALA A 160 -14.18 -0.59 4.01
CA ALA A 160 -13.47 -0.90 5.25
C ALA A 160 -12.42 -1.99 4.99
N TYR A 161 -11.26 -1.86 5.65
CA TYR A 161 -10.21 -2.87 5.56
C TYR A 161 -10.69 -4.19 6.19
N ASP A 162 -10.36 -5.31 5.56
CA ASP A 162 -10.61 -6.67 6.06
C ASP A 162 -10.01 -6.94 7.45
N THR A 163 -9.01 -6.16 7.85
CA THR A 163 -8.35 -6.18 9.15
C THR A 163 -8.94 -5.20 10.15
N LEU A 164 -10.00 -4.47 9.79
CA LEU A 164 -10.65 -3.55 10.70
C LEU A 164 -11.41 -4.32 11.79
N GLY A 165 -11.13 -3.99 13.06
CA GLY A 165 -11.82 -4.62 14.18
C GLY A 165 -13.31 -4.28 14.25
N PRO A 166 -14.10 -5.00 15.09
CA PRO A 166 -15.56 -4.83 15.16
C PRO A 166 -16.01 -3.39 15.40
N SER A 167 -15.32 -2.64 16.26
CA SER A 167 -15.66 -1.24 16.56
C SER A 167 -15.52 -0.30 15.35
N GLY A 168 -14.50 -0.52 14.53
CA GLY A 168 -14.32 0.26 13.31
C GLY A 168 -15.33 -0.08 12.22
N VAL A 169 -15.69 -1.35 12.09
CA VAL A 169 -16.77 -1.81 11.19
C VAL A 169 -18.11 -1.24 11.64
N GLU A 170 -18.43 -1.30 12.94
CA GLU A 170 -19.64 -0.71 13.53
C GLU A 170 -19.71 0.79 13.23
N HIS A 171 -18.61 1.52 13.50
CA HIS A 171 -18.55 2.96 13.24
C HIS A 171 -18.86 3.30 11.78
N SER A 172 -18.22 2.62 10.81
CA SER A 172 -18.44 2.88 9.38
C SER A 172 -19.84 2.52 8.90
N LEU A 173 -20.43 1.42 9.39
CA LEU A 173 -21.80 1.00 9.06
C LEU A 173 -22.85 1.98 9.60
N VAL A 174 -22.73 2.38 10.88
CA VAL A 174 -23.68 3.26 11.54
C VAL A 174 -23.62 4.66 10.93
N GLN A 175 -22.42 5.23 10.78
CA GLN A 175 -22.23 6.59 10.26
C GLN A 175 -22.74 6.74 8.82
N THR A 176 -22.61 5.70 7.99
CA THR A 176 -23.04 5.74 6.59
C THR A 176 -24.42 5.18 6.33
N ASN A 177 -25.03 4.56 7.36
CA ASN A 177 -26.39 3.98 7.29
C ASN A 177 -26.58 2.99 6.13
N CYS A 178 -25.59 2.11 5.90
CA CYS A 178 -25.67 1.09 4.84
C CYS A 178 -26.72 0.02 5.16
N SER A 179 -27.50 -0.35 4.15
CA SER A 179 -28.52 -1.43 4.26
C SER A 179 -28.01 -2.77 3.71
N VAL A 180 -26.94 -2.75 2.92
CA VAL A 180 -26.31 -3.94 2.31
C VAL A 180 -24.82 -3.94 2.61
N MET A 181 -24.29 -5.13 2.95
CA MET A 181 -22.87 -5.36 3.17
C MET A 181 -22.38 -6.51 2.29
N TYR A 182 -21.26 -6.32 1.62
CA TYR A 182 -20.48 -7.39 0.98
C TYR A 182 -19.31 -7.79 1.89
N THR A 183 -19.10 -9.11 2.07
CA THR A 183 -18.01 -9.59 2.93
C THR A 183 -17.54 -11.00 2.54
N ASP A 184 -16.39 -11.41 3.08
CA ASP A 184 -15.85 -12.76 2.95
C ASP A 184 -16.33 -13.67 4.08
N PRO A 185 -16.39 -15.01 3.88
CA PRO A 185 -16.85 -15.96 4.89
C PRO A 185 -16.12 -15.84 6.24
N HIS A 186 -14.79 -15.75 6.23
CA HIS A 186 -13.97 -15.67 7.45
C HIS A 186 -14.17 -14.37 8.26
N LEU A 187 -14.74 -13.32 7.65
CA LEU A 187 -15.02 -12.04 8.29
C LEU A 187 -16.42 -11.95 8.90
N LEU A 188 -17.32 -12.88 8.59
CA LEU A 188 -18.69 -12.89 9.10
C LEU A 188 -18.77 -12.84 10.62
N LYS A 189 -17.87 -13.52 11.31
CA LYS A 189 -17.81 -13.48 12.78
C LYS A 189 -17.48 -12.07 13.31
N THR A 190 -16.55 -11.38 12.69
CA THR A 190 -16.18 -9.99 13.03
C THR A 190 -17.32 -9.01 12.74
N ALA A 191 -18.06 -9.23 11.66
CA ALA A 191 -19.17 -8.38 11.23
C ALA A 191 -20.47 -8.60 12.02
N SER A 192 -20.65 -9.74 12.70
CA SER A 192 -21.93 -10.13 13.30
C SER A 192 -22.49 -9.11 14.29
N GLU A 193 -21.71 -8.69 15.28
CA GLU A 193 -22.17 -7.70 16.26
C GLU A 193 -22.33 -6.28 15.66
N PRO A 194 -21.40 -5.77 14.83
CA PRO A 194 -21.61 -4.53 14.09
C PRO A 194 -22.91 -4.48 13.27
N ILE A 195 -23.24 -5.57 12.59
CA ILE A 195 -24.46 -5.66 11.76
C ILE A 195 -25.71 -5.51 12.63
N LYS A 196 -25.78 -6.16 13.80
CA LYS A 196 -26.94 -6.05 14.71
C LYS A 196 -27.20 -4.64 15.22
N LYS A 197 -26.15 -3.81 15.29
CA LYS A 197 -26.21 -2.43 15.74
C LYS A 197 -26.39 -1.41 14.61
N SER A 198 -26.46 -1.88 13.37
CA SER A 198 -26.55 -1.06 12.16
C SER A 198 -27.87 -1.26 11.43
N ASN A 199 -28.03 -0.62 10.27
CA ASN A 199 -29.20 -0.76 9.41
C ASN A 199 -29.05 -1.87 8.34
N VAL A 200 -28.03 -2.72 8.41
CA VAL A 200 -27.80 -3.78 7.44
C VAL A 200 -28.95 -4.79 7.48
N LYS A 201 -29.56 -5.06 6.32
CA LYS A 201 -30.64 -6.03 6.10
C LYS A 201 -30.21 -7.20 5.22
N THR A 202 -29.20 -6.98 4.37
CA THR A 202 -28.72 -8.00 3.46
C THR A 202 -27.19 -8.08 3.53
N VAL A 203 -26.68 -9.30 3.61
CA VAL A 203 -25.24 -9.61 3.52
C VAL A 203 -24.99 -10.43 2.26
N ILE A 204 -24.12 -9.94 1.40
CA ILE A 204 -23.65 -10.61 0.20
C ILE A 204 -22.29 -11.24 0.56
N VAL A 205 -22.19 -12.57 0.47
CA VAL A 205 -20.98 -13.30 0.85
C VAL A 205 -20.22 -13.75 -0.39
N ASN A 206 -18.91 -13.51 -0.38
CA ASN A 206 -17.98 -13.98 -1.41
C ASN A 206 -17.64 -15.47 -1.19
N GLU A 207 -18.43 -16.36 -1.71
CA GLU A 207 -18.23 -17.80 -1.59
C GLU A 207 -16.97 -18.31 -2.31
N ALA A 208 -16.42 -17.53 -3.24
CA ALA A 208 -15.17 -17.83 -3.95
C ALA A 208 -13.91 -17.50 -3.14
N CYS A 209 -14.06 -16.92 -1.95
CA CYS A 209 -12.92 -16.58 -1.09
C CYS A 209 -12.15 -17.84 -0.69
N VAL A 210 -10.82 -17.81 -0.92
CA VAL A 210 -9.92 -18.94 -0.61
C VAL A 210 -9.63 -19.12 0.89
N PHE A 211 -10.01 -18.14 1.73
CA PHE A 211 -9.76 -18.12 3.19
C PHE A 211 -10.95 -18.59 4.00
N THR A 212 -11.70 -19.56 3.49
CA THR A 212 -12.81 -20.19 4.23
C THR A 212 -12.34 -21.45 4.96
N LYS A 213 -12.95 -21.74 6.12
CA LYS A 213 -12.81 -23.01 6.83
C LYS A 213 -13.97 -23.96 6.53
N GLY A 214 -15.04 -23.42 5.94
CA GLY A 214 -16.32 -24.09 5.69
C GLY A 214 -17.26 -24.00 6.89
N GLY A 215 -18.53 -23.69 6.61
CA GLY A 215 -19.59 -23.59 7.62
C GLY A 215 -19.87 -22.18 8.16
N GLU A 216 -18.99 -21.19 7.92
CA GLU A 216 -19.14 -19.84 8.47
C GLU A 216 -20.45 -19.15 8.04
N ILE A 217 -20.92 -19.41 6.82
CA ILE A 217 -22.17 -18.82 6.27
C ILE A 217 -23.37 -19.36 7.07
N GLU A 218 -23.42 -20.67 7.33
CA GLU A 218 -24.52 -21.29 8.07
C GLU A 218 -24.48 -20.89 9.56
N GLU A 219 -23.30 -20.80 10.17
CA GLU A 219 -23.14 -20.28 11.53
C GLU A 219 -23.67 -18.85 11.64
N PHE A 220 -23.33 -18.01 10.65
CA PHE A 220 -23.77 -16.62 10.63
C PHE A 220 -25.29 -16.51 10.44
N LYS A 221 -25.91 -17.27 9.52
CA LYS A 221 -27.37 -17.32 9.33
C LYS A 221 -28.08 -17.72 10.62
N ASN A 222 -27.60 -18.74 11.30
CA ASN A 222 -28.18 -19.21 12.57
C ASN A 222 -28.09 -18.15 13.68
N SER A 223 -27.02 -17.37 13.71
CA SER A 223 -26.80 -16.33 14.72
C SER A 223 -27.49 -14.99 14.39
N ASN A 224 -27.93 -14.81 13.15
CA ASN A 224 -28.53 -13.57 12.63
C ASN A 224 -29.75 -13.88 11.75
N PRO A 225 -30.84 -14.48 12.29
CA PRO A 225 -31.97 -14.97 11.51
C PRO A 225 -32.75 -13.88 10.76
N ASP A 226 -32.65 -12.63 11.23
CA ASP A 226 -33.33 -11.46 10.60
C ASP A 226 -32.54 -10.87 9.43
N ILE A 227 -31.34 -11.34 9.17
CA ILE A 227 -30.48 -10.85 8.08
C ILE A 227 -30.62 -11.76 6.85
N LYS A 228 -30.98 -11.18 5.72
CA LYS A 228 -30.96 -11.89 4.45
C LYS A 228 -29.50 -12.13 4.03
N VAL A 229 -29.10 -13.39 3.87
CA VAL A 229 -27.76 -13.77 3.41
C VAL A 229 -27.85 -14.40 2.04
N ILE A 230 -27.16 -13.84 1.06
CA ILE A 230 -27.03 -14.37 -0.30
C ILE A 230 -25.56 -14.45 -0.67
N THR A 231 -25.21 -15.33 -1.60
CA THR A 231 -23.88 -15.41 -2.17
C THR A 231 -23.68 -14.38 -3.28
N TYR A 232 -22.44 -14.08 -3.61
CA TYR A 232 -22.09 -13.23 -4.75
C TYR A 232 -22.68 -13.79 -6.07
N GLU A 233 -22.61 -15.11 -6.26
CA GLU A 233 -23.15 -15.74 -7.46
C GLU A 233 -24.70 -15.72 -7.50
N GLU A 234 -25.39 -15.83 -6.35
CA GLU A 234 -26.85 -15.64 -6.28
C GLU A 234 -27.23 -14.21 -6.65
N LEU A 235 -26.48 -13.20 -6.21
CA LEU A 235 -26.70 -11.81 -6.62
C LEU A 235 -26.55 -11.65 -8.14
N ARG A 236 -25.46 -12.22 -8.70
CA ARG A 236 -25.19 -12.17 -10.13
C ARG A 236 -26.34 -12.79 -10.95
N LYS A 237 -26.78 -14.00 -10.56
CA LYS A 237 -27.92 -14.70 -11.21
C LYS A 237 -29.22 -13.93 -11.11
N LEU A 238 -29.51 -13.32 -9.97
CA LEU A 238 -30.67 -12.46 -9.80
C LEU A 238 -30.71 -11.34 -10.85
N GLY A 239 -29.55 -10.71 -11.11
CA GLY A 239 -29.45 -9.67 -12.13
C GLY A 239 -29.45 -10.20 -13.56
N GLU A 240 -28.93 -11.41 -13.80
CA GLU A 240 -28.98 -12.09 -15.10
C GLU A 240 -30.42 -12.48 -15.49
N GLU A 241 -31.18 -13.00 -14.52
CA GLU A 241 -32.59 -13.40 -14.72
C GLU A 241 -33.55 -12.20 -14.84
N THR A 242 -33.20 -11.09 -14.20
CA THR A 242 -34.05 -9.86 -14.20
C THR A 242 -33.15 -8.64 -14.51
N PRO A 243 -32.77 -8.46 -15.78
CA PRO A 243 -31.89 -7.38 -16.19
C PRO A 243 -32.53 -6.00 -15.96
N VAL A 244 -31.73 -5.05 -15.49
CA VAL A 244 -32.07 -3.64 -15.34
C VAL A 244 -31.08 -2.81 -16.13
N GLU A 245 -31.56 -1.86 -16.93
CA GLU A 245 -30.71 -0.98 -17.69
C GLU A 245 -29.76 -0.20 -16.76
N PRO A 246 -28.50 -0.01 -17.15
CA PRO A 246 -27.59 0.83 -16.39
C PRO A 246 -28.11 2.25 -16.20
N ASN A 247 -27.98 2.76 -14.99
CA ASN A 247 -28.28 4.14 -14.62
C ASN A 247 -26.99 4.80 -14.08
N PRO A 248 -26.06 5.21 -14.97
CA PRO A 248 -24.78 5.73 -14.56
C PRO A 248 -24.90 7.06 -13.79
N PRO A 249 -23.99 7.33 -12.85
CA PRO A 249 -23.98 8.55 -12.05
C PRO A 249 -23.58 9.78 -12.87
N ASN A 250 -23.84 10.96 -12.33
CA ASN A 250 -23.14 12.17 -12.77
C ASN A 250 -21.67 12.15 -12.27
N PRO A 251 -20.76 12.83 -12.97
CA PRO A 251 -19.35 12.87 -12.56
C PRO A 251 -19.12 13.34 -11.11
N SER A 252 -19.89 14.35 -10.66
CA SER A 252 -19.81 14.90 -9.31
C SER A 252 -20.48 14.07 -8.22
N ASP A 253 -21.21 13.02 -8.57
CA ASP A 253 -21.86 12.17 -7.59
C ASP A 253 -20.82 11.41 -6.73
N LEU A 254 -21.20 11.13 -5.49
CA LEU A 254 -20.38 10.35 -4.57
C LEU A 254 -20.17 8.94 -5.10
N TYR A 255 -18.92 8.56 -5.32
CA TYR A 255 -18.54 7.19 -5.65
C TYR A 255 -18.27 6.37 -4.40
N CYS A 256 -17.42 6.90 -3.50
CA CYS A 256 -16.92 6.14 -2.37
C CYS A 256 -16.78 7.00 -1.11
N VAL A 257 -17.15 6.42 0.04
CA VAL A 257 -16.71 6.86 1.36
C VAL A 257 -15.63 5.89 1.83
N MET A 258 -14.37 6.32 1.75
CA MET A 258 -13.21 5.48 2.09
C MET A 258 -12.69 5.81 3.48
N TYR A 259 -12.81 4.84 4.40
CA TYR A 259 -12.37 5.02 5.78
C TYR A 259 -10.85 4.87 5.91
N THR A 260 -10.23 5.88 6.52
CA THR A 260 -8.79 5.88 6.81
C THR A 260 -8.55 5.63 8.28
N SER A 261 -7.50 4.88 8.61
CA SER A 261 -7.03 4.74 9.99
C SER A 261 -6.44 6.07 10.45
N GLY A 262 -7.22 6.87 11.17
CA GLY A 262 -6.74 8.11 11.78
C GLY A 262 -5.63 7.81 12.81
N SER A 263 -4.58 8.63 12.83
CA SER A 263 -3.48 8.49 13.80
C SER A 263 -3.87 8.81 15.24
N THR A 264 -5.06 9.36 15.47
CA THR A 264 -5.46 9.95 16.77
C THR A 264 -6.88 9.62 17.23
N GLY A 265 -7.64 8.77 16.51
CA GLY A 265 -9.05 8.53 16.85
C GLY A 265 -9.75 7.50 15.99
N LEU A 266 -11.08 7.57 15.95
CA LEU A 266 -11.89 6.75 15.05
C LEU A 266 -11.54 7.03 13.58
N PRO A 267 -11.66 6.03 12.68
CA PRO A 267 -11.43 6.22 11.26
C PRO A 267 -12.32 7.33 10.66
N LYS A 268 -11.76 8.12 9.74
CA LYS A 268 -12.50 9.18 9.02
C LYS A 268 -12.89 8.69 7.64
N GLY A 269 -14.15 8.93 7.24
CA GLY A 269 -14.65 8.62 5.92
C GLY A 269 -14.30 9.71 4.91
N VAL A 270 -13.40 9.46 3.98
CA VAL A 270 -13.03 10.37 2.90
C VAL A 270 -14.04 10.25 1.77
N CYS A 271 -14.70 11.35 1.37
CA CYS A 271 -15.67 11.39 0.27
C CYS A 271 -14.97 11.58 -1.07
N ILE A 272 -15.09 10.60 -1.95
CA ILE A 272 -14.51 10.58 -3.30
C ILE A 272 -15.64 10.58 -4.32
N SER A 273 -15.67 11.56 -5.24
CA SER A 273 -16.59 11.59 -6.36
C SER A 273 -16.12 10.70 -7.52
N HIS A 274 -17.01 10.40 -8.47
CA HIS A 274 -16.64 9.67 -9.68
C HIS A 274 -15.57 10.43 -10.48
N GLU A 275 -15.76 11.72 -10.71
CA GLU A 275 -14.77 12.56 -11.39
C GLU A 275 -13.44 12.66 -10.63
N GLY A 276 -13.50 12.67 -9.29
CA GLY A 276 -12.31 12.70 -8.44
C GLY A 276 -11.43 11.46 -8.64
N LEU A 277 -12.03 10.26 -8.65
CA LEU A 277 -11.28 9.03 -8.93
C LEU A 277 -10.79 8.98 -10.39
N VAL A 278 -11.62 9.37 -11.37
CA VAL A 278 -11.23 9.42 -12.78
C VAL A 278 -10.08 10.40 -13.00
N ALA A 279 -10.12 11.58 -12.38
CA ALA A 279 -9.01 12.52 -12.42
C ALA A 279 -7.75 11.96 -11.72
N GLY A 280 -7.93 11.18 -10.65
CA GLY A 280 -6.84 10.43 -10.02
C GLY A 280 -6.19 9.44 -10.99
N VAL A 281 -6.98 8.64 -11.68
CA VAL A 281 -6.52 7.72 -12.74
C VAL A 281 -5.81 8.50 -13.87
N THR A 282 -6.35 9.66 -14.26
CA THR A 282 -5.75 10.53 -15.29
C THR A 282 -4.35 10.99 -14.89
N GLY A 283 -4.19 11.46 -13.66
CA GLY A 283 -2.90 11.93 -13.17
C GLY A 283 -1.86 10.80 -13.14
N LEU A 284 -2.24 9.61 -12.66
CA LEU A 284 -1.35 8.44 -12.67
C LEU A 284 -1.01 8.02 -14.11
N TYR A 285 -2.00 7.95 -14.99
CA TYR A 285 -1.82 7.56 -16.39
C TYR A 285 -0.82 8.47 -17.10
N THR A 286 -0.99 9.78 -16.99
CA THR A 286 -0.12 10.75 -17.70
C THR A 286 1.35 10.70 -17.29
N CYS A 287 1.67 10.21 -16.08
CA CYS A 287 3.05 9.98 -15.65
C CYS A 287 3.67 8.75 -16.32
N VAL A 288 2.87 7.75 -16.70
CA VAL A 288 3.38 6.46 -17.20
C VAL A 288 2.89 6.08 -18.59
N GLU A 289 2.06 6.88 -19.27
CA GLU A 289 1.39 6.54 -20.53
C GLU A 289 2.34 6.08 -21.64
N GLU A 290 3.54 6.67 -21.73
CA GLU A 290 4.55 6.26 -22.69
C GLU A 290 5.22 4.91 -22.35
N CYS A 291 4.97 4.40 -21.13
CA CYS A 291 5.60 3.20 -20.60
C CYS A 291 4.65 2.00 -20.51
N VAL A 292 3.34 2.24 -20.58
CA VAL A 292 2.30 1.21 -20.38
C VAL A 292 1.48 0.98 -21.65
N SER A 293 0.88 -0.19 -21.77
CA SER A 293 0.02 -0.56 -22.88
C SER A 293 -1.04 -1.58 -22.43
N ASP A 294 -1.94 -1.97 -23.33
CA ASP A 294 -2.94 -3.03 -23.15
C ASP A 294 -2.36 -4.43 -22.86
N LYS A 295 -1.03 -4.58 -22.92
CA LYS A 295 -0.32 -5.84 -22.61
C LYS A 295 0.18 -5.91 -21.17
N GLU A 296 -0.10 -4.91 -20.36
CA GLU A 296 0.32 -4.93 -18.96
C GLU A 296 -0.50 -5.95 -18.16
N CYS A 297 0.22 -6.69 -17.33
CA CYS A 297 -0.34 -7.66 -16.39
C CYS A 297 0.09 -7.25 -14.99
N ILE A 298 -0.87 -6.93 -14.12
CA ILE A 298 -0.62 -6.45 -12.76
C ILE A 298 -1.24 -7.40 -11.75
N LEU A 299 -0.44 -7.83 -10.77
CA LEU A 299 -0.91 -8.66 -9.67
C LEU A 299 -1.54 -7.78 -8.60
N ALA A 300 -2.85 -7.86 -8.45
CA ALA A 300 -3.68 -7.15 -7.49
C ALA A 300 -3.73 -7.94 -6.17
N TYR A 301 -3.11 -7.43 -5.11
CA TYR A 301 -3.03 -8.10 -3.81
C TYR A 301 -2.99 -7.13 -2.63
N LEU A 302 -2.81 -5.85 -2.89
CA LEU A 302 -2.96 -4.82 -1.87
C LEU A 302 -4.46 -4.60 -1.57
N PRO A 303 -4.82 -4.06 -0.40
CA PRO A 303 -6.22 -3.86 -0.07
C PRO A 303 -6.93 -2.90 -1.02
N LEU A 304 -8.02 -3.33 -1.68
CA LEU A 304 -8.89 -2.45 -2.50
C LEU A 304 -9.61 -1.37 -1.67
N ALA A 305 -9.74 -1.57 -0.37
CA ALA A 305 -10.18 -0.54 0.57
C ALA A 305 -9.16 0.60 0.73
N HIS A 306 -8.00 0.53 0.05
CA HIS A 306 -7.00 1.59 0.00
C HIS A 306 -7.00 2.25 -1.38
N ILE A 307 -6.98 3.58 -1.41
CA ILE A 307 -7.09 4.37 -2.65
C ILE A 307 -6.01 4.06 -3.68
N PHE A 308 -4.81 3.68 -3.24
CA PHE A 308 -3.70 3.35 -4.14
C PHE A 308 -4.03 2.14 -5.02
N GLU A 309 -4.54 1.04 -4.43
CA GLU A 309 -4.94 -0.16 -5.18
C GLU A 309 -6.17 0.13 -6.04
N MET A 310 -7.17 0.84 -5.50
CA MET A 310 -8.37 1.20 -6.23
C MET A 310 -8.06 2.04 -7.48
N ALA A 311 -7.22 3.06 -7.37
CA ALA A 311 -6.83 3.90 -8.50
C ALA A 311 -5.99 3.11 -9.52
N LEU A 312 -5.08 2.26 -9.04
CA LEU A 312 -4.26 1.41 -9.90
C LEU A 312 -5.09 0.40 -10.69
N GLU A 313 -6.01 -0.34 -10.04
CA GLU A 313 -6.84 -1.33 -10.74
C GLU A 313 -7.71 -0.66 -11.81
N ASN A 314 -8.30 0.51 -11.51
CA ASN A 314 -9.02 1.30 -12.49
C ASN A 314 -8.13 1.79 -13.64
N LEU A 315 -6.86 2.16 -13.38
CA LEU A 315 -5.89 2.50 -14.42
C LEU A 315 -5.60 1.30 -15.33
N VAL A 316 -5.40 0.11 -14.74
CA VAL A 316 -5.13 -1.12 -15.52
C VAL A 316 -6.30 -1.46 -16.42
N LEU A 317 -7.51 -1.41 -15.89
CA LEU A 317 -8.73 -1.61 -16.69
C LEU A 317 -8.85 -0.55 -17.78
N PHE A 318 -8.57 0.74 -17.49
CA PHE A 318 -8.62 1.82 -18.47
C PHE A 318 -7.70 1.58 -19.68
N ILE A 319 -6.48 1.10 -19.46
CA ILE A 319 -5.53 0.82 -20.55
C ILE A 319 -5.79 -0.50 -21.28
N GLY A 320 -6.77 -1.31 -20.85
CA GLY A 320 -7.07 -2.63 -21.43
C GLY A 320 -6.13 -3.73 -20.95
N GLY A 321 -5.43 -3.53 -19.84
CA GLY A 321 -4.54 -4.49 -19.21
C GLY A 321 -5.26 -5.58 -18.42
N THR A 322 -4.49 -6.52 -17.86
CA THR A 322 -4.99 -7.68 -17.10
C THR A 322 -4.65 -7.57 -15.63
N LEU A 323 -5.64 -7.73 -14.76
CA LEU A 323 -5.49 -7.88 -13.32
C LEU A 323 -5.52 -9.36 -12.93
N GLY A 324 -4.53 -9.82 -12.17
CA GLY A 324 -4.53 -11.13 -11.53
C GLY A 324 -4.72 -10.95 -10.01
N TYR A 325 -5.78 -11.52 -9.46
CA TYR A 325 -6.05 -11.39 -8.02
C TYR A 325 -5.29 -12.43 -7.22
N GLY A 326 -4.39 -11.95 -6.38
CA GLY A 326 -3.59 -12.73 -5.45
C GLY A 326 -3.79 -12.28 -4.00
N ASN A 327 -3.00 -12.84 -3.09
CA ASN A 327 -3.06 -12.47 -1.68
C ASN A 327 -1.65 -12.50 -1.06
N PRO A 328 -1.35 -11.65 -0.06
CA PRO A 328 -0.07 -11.70 0.65
C PRO A 328 0.31 -13.10 1.18
N ARG A 329 -0.68 -13.97 1.50
CA ARG A 329 -0.47 -15.35 1.98
C ARG A 329 -0.21 -16.37 0.87
N THR A 330 -0.29 -15.99 -0.39
CA THR A 330 -0.14 -16.90 -1.55
C THR A 330 0.87 -16.39 -2.59
N LEU A 331 1.47 -15.21 -2.33
CA LEU A 331 2.37 -14.53 -3.26
C LEU A 331 3.59 -15.35 -3.67
N ALA A 332 4.25 -16.01 -2.72
CA ALA A 332 5.51 -16.73 -2.95
C ALA A 332 5.30 -18.24 -2.93
N ASP A 333 6.16 -18.98 -3.66
CA ASP A 333 6.13 -20.44 -3.72
C ASP A 333 6.29 -21.11 -2.35
N SER A 334 6.95 -20.46 -1.39
CA SER A 334 7.10 -20.95 -0.02
C SER A 334 5.83 -20.92 0.82
N MET A 335 4.78 -20.25 0.35
CA MET A 335 3.50 -20.08 1.04
C MET A 335 2.41 -21.01 0.52
N VAL A 336 2.70 -21.76 -0.54
CA VAL A 336 1.75 -22.66 -1.22
C VAL A 336 2.31 -24.09 -1.30
N LYS A 337 1.46 -25.05 -1.63
CA LYS A 337 1.84 -26.45 -1.84
C LYS A 337 1.28 -26.98 -3.17
N ASN A 338 2.05 -27.83 -3.85
CA ASN A 338 1.71 -28.50 -5.12
C ASN A 338 1.35 -27.53 -6.27
N CYS A 339 1.62 -26.24 -6.12
CA CYS A 339 1.42 -25.22 -7.13
C CYS A 339 2.46 -24.10 -6.96
N PHE A 340 2.54 -23.19 -7.91
CA PHE A 340 3.34 -21.99 -7.79
C PHE A 340 2.60 -20.89 -6.99
N GLY A 341 3.37 -20.00 -6.35
CA GLY A 341 2.85 -18.78 -5.75
C GLY A 341 2.30 -17.83 -6.83
N ASP A 342 1.49 -16.87 -6.41
CA ASP A 342 0.77 -15.99 -7.35
C ASP A 342 1.73 -15.20 -8.26
N MET A 343 2.87 -14.71 -7.74
CA MET A 343 3.87 -14.00 -8.56
C MET A 343 4.45 -14.89 -9.68
N HIS A 344 4.73 -16.13 -9.36
CA HIS A 344 5.33 -17.07 -10.30
C HIS A 344 4.31 -17.59 -11.32
N GLU A 345 3.06 -17.86 -10.89
CA GLU A 345 2.00 -18.35 -11.77
C GLU A 345 1.48 -17.25 -12.71
N PHE A 346 1.23 -16.04 -12.21
CA PHE A 346 0.69 -14.92 -12.97
C PHE A 346 1.73 -14.24 -13.86
N ARG A 347 2.98 -14.14 -13.40
CA ARG A 347 4.10 -13.50 -14.10
C ARG A 347 3.82 -12.05 -14.47
N PRO A 348 3.65 -11.14 -13.51
CA PRO A 348 3.30 -9.74 -13.74
C PRO A 348 4.35 -9.01 -14.60
N THR A 349 3.91 -8.00 -15.37
CA THR A 349 4.80 -7.07 -16.09
C THR A 349 5.11 -5.83 -15.25
N VAL A 350 4.18 -5.45 -14.39
CA VAL A 350 4.33 -4.39 -13.39
C VAL A 350 3.87 -4.92 -12.04
N MET A 351 4.58 -4.59 -10.99
CA MET A 351 4.22 -4.96 -9.63
C MET A 351 4.30 -3.74 -8.73
N VAL A 352 3.25 -3.51 -7.97
CA VAL A 352 3.21 -2.49 -6.91
C VAL A 352 3.40 -3.15 -5.57
N GLY A 353 3.92 -2.41 -4.59
CA GLY A 353 4.09 -2.94 -3.26
C GLY A 353 4.39 -1.86 -2.24
N VAL A 354 4.35 -2.27 -0.99
CA VAL A 354 4.73 -1.44 0.16
C VAL A 354 6.15 -1.80 0.61
N PRO A 355 6.86 -0.93 1.36
CA PRO A 355 8.25 -1.15 1.75
C PRO A 355 8.52 -2.52 2.37
N GLN A 356 7.59 -3.01 3.19
CA GLN A 356 7.74 -4.31 3.86
C GLN A 356 7.88 -5.47 2.87
N ILE A 357 7.12 -5.46 1.79
CA ILE A 357 7.22 -6.47 0.71
C ILE A 357 8.59 -6.38 0.02
N TRP A 358 8.99 -5.16 -0.32
CA TRP A 358 10.26 -4.93 -1.03
C TRP A 358 11.49 -5.28 -0.20
N GLU A 359 11.48 -4.97 1.10
CA GLU A 359 12.53 -5.39 2.03
C GLU A 359 12.59 -6.92 2.17
N THR A 360 11.43 -7.59 2.23
CA THR A 360 11.35 -9.05 2.27
C THR A 360 11.95 -9.68 1.01
N VAL A 361 11.63 -9.15 -0.17
CA VAL A 361 12.20 -9.60 -1.45
C VAL A 361 13.73 -9.41 -1.45
N LYS A 362 14.22 -8.23 -1.08
CA LYS A 362 15.66 -7.95 -1.00
C LYS A 362 16.37 -8.90 -0.04
N LYS A 363 15.86 -9.08 1.18
CA LYS A 363 16.44 -9.96 2.20
C LYS A 363 16.46 -11.42 1.74
N GLY A 364 15.41 -11.86 1.05
CA GLY A 364 15.35 -13.19 0.45
C GLY A 364 16.44 -13.41 -0.61
N VAL A 365 16.70 -12.41 -1.45
CA VAL A 365 17.81 -12.45 -2.43
C VAL A 365 19.15 -12.49 -1.74
N VAL A 366 19.38 -11.59 -0.78
CA VAL A 366 20.68 -11.51 -0.04
C VAL A 366 20.94 -12.79 0.73
N SER A 367 19.98 -13.35 1.44
CA SER A 367 20.12 -14.62 2.18
C SER A 367 20.48 -15.79 1.26
N LYS A 368 19.86 -15.89 0.07
CA LYS A 368 20.25 -16.91 -0.93
C LYS A 368 21.67 -16.73 -1.45
N LEU A 369 22.14 -15.48 -1.57
CA LEU A 369 23.51 -15.19 -1.98
C LEU A 369 24.53 -15.54 -0.89
N GLU A 370 24.21 -15.36 0.38
CA GLU A 370 25.08 -15.72 1.50
C GLU A 370 25.36 -17.24 1.55
N THR A 371 24.37 -18.06 1.19
CA THR A 371 24.52 -19.52 1.09
C THR A 371 25.10 -20.00 -0.24
N ALA A 372 25.28 -19.11 -1.23
CA ALA A 372 25.88 -19.43 -2.52
C ALA A 372 27.40 -19.57 -2.44
N SER A 373 28.02 -20.22 -3.45
CA SER A 373 29.47 -20.33 -3.53
C SER A 373 30.15 -18.95 -3.56
N PRO A 374 31.36 -18.82 -2.99
CA PRO A 374 32.09 -17.53 -3.00
C PRO A 374 32.26 -16.93 -4.39
N VAL A 375 32.44 -17.78 -5.41
CA VAL A 375 32.59 -17.35 -6.81
C VAL A 375 31.28 -16.72 -7.33
N LEU A 376 30.15 -17.37 -7.10
CA LEU A 376 28.85 -16.85 -7.54
C LEU A 376 28.50 -15.55 -6.80
N ARG A 377 28.77 -15.49 -5.51
CA ARG A 377 28.60 -14.28 -4.70
C ARG A 377 29.47 -13.13 -5.19
N GLY A 378 30.76 -13.40 -5.48
CA GLY A 378 31.68 -12.41 -6.05
C GLY A 378 31.22 -11.90 -7.40
N LEU A 379 30.80 -12.80 -8.30
CA LEU A 379 30.25 -12.44 -9.61
C LEU A 379 28.99 -11.55 -9.49
N PHE A 380 28.08 -11.89 -8.61
CA PHE A 380 26.86 -11.11 -8.38
C PHE A 380 27.17 -9.67 -7.95
N TRP A 381 28.01 -9.49 -6.93
CA TRP A 381 28.33 -8.15 -6.43
C TRP A 381 29.20 -7.34 -7.41
N THR A 382 30.06 -7.99 -8.17
CA THR A 382 30.82 -7.33 -9.25
C THR A 382 29.88 -6.83 -10.33
N ALA A 383 28.93 -7.67 -10.79
CA ALA A 383 27.93 -7.30 -11.78
C ALA A 383 27.01 -6.19 -11.25
N PHE A 384 26.59 -6.26 -9.99
CA PHE A 384 25.80 -5.24 -9.33
C PHE A 384 26.48 -3.86 -9.33
N ASN A 385 27.74 -3.82 -8.87
CA ASN A 385 28.52 -2.58 -8.79
C ASN A 385 28.80 -2.00 -10.18
N PHE A 386 29.12 -2.86 -11.16
CA PHE A 386 29.40 -2.44 -12.52
C PHE A 386 28.13 -1.93 -13.24
N LYS A 387 27.00 -2.65 -13.11
CA LYS A 387 25.72 -2.18 -13.62
C LYS A 387 25.31 -0.84 -12.98
N GLY A 388 25.52 -0.70 -11.66
CA GLY A 388 25.26 0.56 -10.96
C GLY A 388 26.14 1.72 -11.45
N PHE A 389 27.43 1.45 -11.73
CA PHE A 389 28.33 2.43 -12.35
C PHE A 389 27.85 2.84 -13.74
N MET A 390 27.53 1.86 -14.61
CA MET A 390 27.02 2.13 -15.95
C MET A 390 25.75 2.95 -15.93
N THR A 391 24.81 2.60 -15.05
CA THR A 391 23.53 3.31 -14.90
C THR A 391 23.72 4.76 -14.45
N ARG A 392 24.55 5.02 -13.45
CA ARG A 392 24.84 6.39 -12.95
C ARG A 392 25.51 7.26 -14.03
N ASN A 393 26.37 6.67 -14.86
CA ASN A 393 27.07 7.38 -15.91
C ASN A 393 26.33 7.34 -17.26
N LYS A 394 25.08 6.85 -17.30
CA LYS A 394 24.23 6.76 -18.51
C LYS A 394 24.90 5.97 -19.65
N LEU A 395 25.72 4.97 -19.31
CA LEU A 395 26.43 4.13 -20.30
C LEU A 395 25.48 3.05 -20.86
N PRO A 396 25.56 2.76 -22.16
CA PRO A 396 24.74 1.73 -22.81
C PRO A 396 25.19 0.31 -22.38
N GLY A 397 24.27 -0.67 -22.49
CA GLY A 397 24.61 -2.09 -22.28
C GLY A 397 24.44 -2.61 -20.85
N ALA A 398 24.04 -1.77 -19.86
CA ALA A 398 23.81 -2.20 -18.49
C ALA A 398 22.82 -3.39 -18.35
N ASN A 399 21.87 -3.53 -19.30
CA ASN A 399 20.84 -4.59 -19.29
C ASN A 399 21.39 -5.99 -19.59
N ILE A 400 22.62 -6.13 -20.10
CA ILE A 400 23.25 -7.44 -20.35
C ILE A 400 23.30 -8.27 -19.04
N PHE A 401 23.53 -7.62 -17.90
CA PHE A 401 23.58 -8.27 -16.59
C PHE A 401 22.25 -8.88 -16.16
N ASP A 402 21.13 -8.35 -16.66
CA ASP A 402 19.79 -8.82 -16.33
C ASP A 402 19.55 -10.27 -16.77
N ASN A 403 20.06 -10.63 -17.95
CA ASN A 403 19.88 -11.96 -18.52
C ASN A 403 20.97 -12.96 -18.09
N ILE A 404 22.17 -12.48 -17.75
CA ILE A 404 23.32 -13.35 -17.44
C ILE A 404 23.42 -13.61 -15.93
N VAL A 405 23.35 -12.56 -15.09
CA VAL A 405 23.60 -12.66 -13.66
C VAL A 405 22.33 -12.59 -12.81
N PHE A 406 21.38 -11.71 -13.19
CA PHE A 406 20.20 -11.44 -12.41
C PHE A 406 18.96 -12.24 -12.83
N SER A 407 19.05 -13.07 -13.89
CA SER A 407 17.92 -13.86 -14.41
C SER A 407 17.24 -14.70 -13.34
N LYS A 408 18.01 -15.42 -12.51
CA LYS A 408 17.46 -16.25 -11.42
C LYS A 408 16.73 -15.45 -10.35
N VAL A 409 17.14 -14.20 -10.10
CA VAL A 409 16.43 -13.31 -9.17
C VAL A 409 15.14 -12.82 -9.80
N ARG A 410 15.18 -12.46 -11.07
CA ARG A 410 14.01 -12.01 -11.83
C ARG A 410 12.96 -13.10 -11.98
N GLU A 411 13.38 -14.37 -12.12
CA GLU A 411 12.49 -15.54 -12.16
C GLU A 411 11.65 -15.71 -10.89
N LEU A 412 12.13 -15.26 -9.73
CA LEU A 412 11.35 -15.31 -8.47
C LEU A 412 10.04 -14.50 -8.54
N THR A 413 9.97 -13.55 -9.45
CA THR A 413 8.78 -12.72 -9.71
C THR A 413 8.16 -13.01 -11.07
N GLY A 414 8.43 -14.18 -11.64
CA GLY A 414 7.91 -14.62 -12.94
C GLY A 414 8.70 -14.15 -14.17
N GLY A 415 9.80 -13.41 -13.99
CA GLY A 415 10.77 -13.05 -15.04
C GLY A 415 10.33 -11.98 -16.04
N ARG A 416 9.13 -11.41 -15.92
CA ARG A 416 8.54 -10.46 -16.89
C ARG A 416 8.48 -9.01 -16.41
N LEU A 417 8.89 -8.72 -15.17
CA LEU A 417 8.80 -7.37 -14.61
C LEU A 417 9.58 -6.35 -15.45
N ARG A 418 8.89 -5.29 -15.83
CA ARG A 418 9.40 -4.15 -16.60
C ARG A 418 9.78 -2.99 -15.66
N PHE A 419 8.93 -2.71 -14.70
CA PHE A 419 9.19 -1.80 -13.57
C PHE A 419 8.37 -2.21 -12.36
N THR A 420 8.74 -1.68 -11.20
CA THR A 420 8.04 -1.85 -9.93
C THR A 420 7.72 -0.50 -9.33
N MET A 421 6.74 -0.45 -8.43
CA MET A 421 6.36 0.78 -7.75
C MET A 421 6.26 0.54 -6.25
N ASN A 422 6.84 1.45 -5.48
CA ASN A 422 6.67 1.53 -4.04
C ASN A 422 5.70 2.66 -3.70
N GLY A 423 4.71 2.37 -2.88
CA GLY A 423 3.73 3.35 -2.38
C GLY A 423 3.44 3.18 -0.90
N ALA A 424 2.49 3.96 -0.39
CA ALA A 424 1.98 3.98 0.98
C ALA A 424 2.95 4.49 2.06
N SER A 425 4.25 4.24 1.97
CA SER A 425 5.28 4.82 2.87
C SER A 425 6.66 4.82 2.22
N GLY A 426 7.60 5.57 2.82
CA GLY A 426 8.97 5.71 2.32
C GLY A 426 9.75 4.40 2.32
N ILE A 427 10.57 4.21 1.29
CA ILE A 427 11.53 3.10 1.17
C ILE A 427 12.96 3.66 1.20
N SER A 428 13.91 2.92 1.78
CA SER A 428 15.30 3.37 1.81
C SER A 428 15.90 3.44 0.39
N ASP A 429 16.74 4.45 0.13
CA ASP A 429 17.44 4.59 -1.15
C ASP A 429 18.28 3.36 -1.48
N GLY A 430 18.87 2.72 -0.45
CA GLY A 430 19.63 1.48 -0.59
C GLY A 430 18.78 0.33 -1.12
N THR A 431 17.55 0.18 -0.66
CA THR A 431 16.63 -0.88 -1.12
C THR A 431 16.07 -0.54 -2.50
N LYS A 432 15.63 0.71 -2.71
CA LYS A 432 15.19 1.21 -4.03
C LYS A 432 16.27 0.96 -5.09
N ASN A 433 17.53 1.35 -4.82
CA ASN A 433 18.65 1.17 -5.73
C ASN A 433 18.98 -0.32 -5.97
N PHE A 434 19.01 -1.14 -4.91
CA PHE A 434 19.29 -2.57 -5.03
C PHE A 434 18.26 -3.24 -5.96
N LEU A 435 16.96 -3.07 -5.69
CA LEU A 435 15.90 -3.70 -6.47
C LEU A 435 15.83 -3.14 -7.88
N SER A 436 16.07 -1.85 -8.08
CA SER A 436 16.14 -1.24 -9.40
C SER A 436 17.23 -1.84 -10.28
N LEU A 437 18.38 -2.21 -9.71
CA LEU A 437 19.48 -2.81 -10.46
C LEU A 437 19.32 -4.31 -10.68
N VAL A 438 18.73 -5.04 -9.70
CA VAL A 438 18.72 -6.52 -9.73
C VAL A 438 17.41 -7.06 -10.31
N LEU A 439 16.28 -6.38 -10.06
CA LEU A 439 14.95 -6.86 -10.43
C LEU A 439 14.39 -6.06 -11.62
N ALA A 440 13.92 -4.84 -11.35
CA ALA A 440 13.38 -3.92 -12.36
C ALA A 440 13.41 -2.49 -11.79
N PRO A 441 13.42 -1.42 -12.62
CA PRO A 441 13.34 -0.04 -12.15
C PRO A 441 12.23 0.14 -11.12
N MET A 442 12.57 0.66 -9.94
CA MET A 442 11.62 0.91 -8.86
C MET A 442 11.25 2.38 -8.81
N LEU A 443 9.99 2.67 -9.07
CA LEU A 443 9.41 3.98 -8.96
C LEU A 443 8.90 4.22 -7.55
N ALA A 444 8.79 5.48 -7.16
CA ALA A 444 8.10 5.89 -5.94
C ALA A 444 6.79 6.60 -6.30
N GLY A 445 5.77 6.40 -5.49
CA GLY A 445 4.51 7.14 -5.54
C GLY A 445 4.20 7.75 -4.18
N TYR A 446 3.72 8.98 -4.19
CA TYR A 446 3.22 9.71 -3.03
C TYR A 446 1.80 10.20 -3.29
N GLY A 447 0.94 9.99 -2.33
CA GLY A 447 -0.44 10.43 -2.34
C GLY A 447 -1.17 9.95 -1.09
N LEU A 448 -2.36 10.48 -0.88
CA LEU A 448 -3.22 10.20 0.25
C LEU A 448 -4.57 9.71 -0.24
N THR A 449 -5.40 9.21 0.67
CA THR A 449 -6.80 8.88 0.35
C THR A 449 -7.54 10.14 -0.11
N GLU A 450 -7.27 11.24 0.56
CA GLU A 450 -7.83 12.57 0.32
C GLU A 450 -7.44 13.17 -1.05
N THR A 451 -6.48 12.56 -1.74
CA THR A 451 -5.97 13.05 -3.04
C THR A 451 -6.10 12.02 -4.17
N CYS A 452 -6.93 10.97 -3.98
CA CYS A 452 -7.06 9.85 -4.92
C CYS A 452 -5.70 9.31 -5.39
N ALA A 453 -4.77 9.09 -4.44
CA ALA A 453 -3.39 8.65 -4.67
C ALA A 453 -2.50 9.63 -5.48
N ASN A 454 -2.93 10.86 -5.71
CA ASN A 454 -2.19 11.86 -6.47
C ASN A 454 -1.50 12.88 -5.57
N GLY A 455 -0.22 13.01 -5.71
CA GLY A 455 0.65 13.98 -5.06
C GLY A 455 1.96 14.06 -5.83
N SER A 456 2.60 12.91 -6.08
CA SER A 456 3.78 12.79 -6.95
C SER A 456 3.94 11.35 -7.39
N LEU A 457 4.34 11.11 -8.63
CA LEU A 457 4.57 9.77 -9.16
C LEU A 457 5.81 9.74 -10.05
N GLY A 458 6.72 8.79 -9.80
CA GLY A 458 7.89 8.57 -10.63
C GLY A 458 7.52 8.03 -12.01
N CYS A 459 8.29 8.46 -13.02
CA CYS A 459 8.21 7.94 -14.37
C CYS A 459 9.44 7.09 -14.70
N PRO A 460 9.31 5.92 -15.36
CA PRO A 460 10.47 5.14 -15.78
C PRO A 460 11.43 5.90 -16.69
N LEU A 461 10.95 6.87 -17.46
CA LEU A 461 11.72 7.68 -18.40
C LEU A 461 12.41 8.90 -17.75
N GLU A 462 12.04 9.21 -16.51
CA GLU A 462 12.52 10.37 -15.72
C GLU A 462 13.17 9.90 -14.41
N TYR A 463 13.62 8.68 -14.34
CA TYR A 463 14.09 8.07 -13.10
C TYR A 463 15.07 8.94 -12.32
N SER A 464 14.68 9.28 -11.09
CA SER A 464 15.52 9.93 -10.09
C SER A 464 15.64 9.02 -8.85
N PRO A 465 16.85 8.68 -8.41
CA PRO A 465 17.03 7.84 -7.22
C PRO A 465 16.58 8.54 -5.93
N ASN A 466 16.68 9.87 -5.88
CA ASN A 466 16.53 10.67 -4.65
C ASN A 466 15.22 11.47 -4.59
N ALA A 467 14.33 11.32 -5.56
CA ALA A 467 13.04 12.00 -5.60
C ALA A 467 11.91 11.00 -5.83
N ILE A 468 10.67 11.43 -5.59
CA ILE A 468 9.49 10.67 -5.95
C ILE A 468 9.24 10.81 -7.43
N GLY A 469 8.99 12.02 -7.89
CA GLY A 469 8.71 12.31 -9.29
C GLY A 469 8.06 13.67 -9.50
N PRO A 470 7.51 13.93 -10.70
CA PRO A 470 6.73 15.14 -10.98
C PRO A 470 5.38 15.12 -10.26
N ILE A 471 4.71 16.26 -10.26
CA ILE A 471 3.31 16.39 -9.86
C ILE A 471 2.45 15.81 -11.00
N PRO A 472 1.46 14.96 -10.71
CA PRO A 472 0.54 14.43 -11.72
C PRO A 472 -0.27 15.54 -12.40
N SER A 473 -0.66 15.32 -13.67
CA SER A 473 -1.32 16.34 -14.49
C SER A 473 -2.72 16.76 -14.04
N SER A 474 -3.34 16.01 -13.15
CA SER A 474 -4.68 16.27 -12.61
C SER A 474 -4.69 17.15 -11.37
N CYS A 475 -3.51 17.47 -10.83
CA CYS A 475 -3.36 18.34 -9.67
C CYS A 475 -2.19 19.31 -9.82
N GLU A 476 -2.15 20.29 -8.95
CA GLU A 476 -1.02 21.18 -8.75
C GLU A 476 -0.63 21.19 -7.27
N ALA A 477 0.62 21.53 -7.01
CA ALA A 477 1.19 21.54 -5.68
C ALA A 477 1.93 22.83 -5.38
N LYS A 478 1.87 23.28 -4.13
CA LYS A 478 2.74 24.35 -3.59
C LYS A 478 3.34 23.91 -2.27
N LEU A 479 4.40 24.55 -1.87
CA LEU A 479 5.01 24.42 -0.55
C LEU A 479 4.70 25.67 0.27
N VAL A 480 4.29 25.45 1.52
CA VAL A 480 3.97 26.51 2.48
C VAL A 480 4.96 26.45 3.62
N SER A 481 5.60 27.56 3.93
CA SER A 481 6.60 27.66 4.98
C SER A 481 6.06 27.25 6.34
N ILE A 482 6.90 26.57 7.15
CA ILE A 482 6.64 26.23 8.55
C ILE A 482 7.80 26.78 9.37
N PRO A 483 7.80 28.08 9.72
CA PRO A 483 8.93 28.74 10.40
C PRO A 483 9.33 28.06 11.71
N ASP A 484 8.35 27.61 12.50
CA ASP A 484 8.58 26.93 13.78
C ASP A 484 9.38 25.62 13.66
N LEU A 485 9.35 24.99 12.47
CA LEU A 485 10.10 23.79 12.15
C LEU A 485 11.35 24.05 11.29
N GLY A 486 11.61 25.31 10.93
CA GLY A 486 12.77 25.73 10.14
C GLY A 486 12.65 25.46 8.64
N TYR A 487 11.44 25.18 8.12
CA TYR A 487 11.21 24.98 6.68
C TYR A 487 10.69 26.26 6.03
N SER A 488 11.34 26.69 4.94
CA SER A 488 11.01 27.91 4.22
C SER A 488 10.78 27.65 2.73
N ALA A 489 9.67 28.15 2.22
CA ALA A 489 9.34 28.15 0.79
C ALA A 489 10.26 29.09 -0.02
N ASP A 490 10.99 30.01 0.64
CA ASP A 490 11.94 30.93 0.04
C ASP A 490 13.38 30.44 0.09
N SER A 491 13.62 29.24 0.65
CA SER A 491 14.95 28.59 0.66
C SER A 491 15.32 28.04 -0.73
N THR A 492 16.60 27.69 -0.88
CA THR A 492 17.10 27.03 -2.10
C THR A 492 17.78 25.73 -1.73
N PRO A 493 17.17 24.56 -2.02
CA PRO A 493 15.84 24.37 -2.63
C PRO A 493 14.68 24.78 -1.70
N PRO A 494 13.49 25.12 -2.27
CA PRO A 494 12.33 25.52 -1.47
C PRO A 494 11.75 24.33 -0.69
N GLN A 495 11.43 24.56 0.61
CA GLN A 495 10.93 23.55 1.53
C GLN A 495 9.69 24.04 2.28
N GLY A 496 8.76 23.15 2.60
CA GLY A 496 7.55 23.49 3.35
C GLY A 496 6.54 22.38 3.42
N GLU A 497 5.38 22.67 4.01
CA GLU A 497 4.22 21.77 3.94
C GLU A 497 3.71 21.69 2.51
N ILE A 498 3.47 20.47 2.05
CA ILE A 498 2.92 20.22 0.72
C ILE A 498 1.42 20.49 0.75
N TRP A 499 0.95 21.42 -0.08
CA TRP A 499 -0.47 21.64 -0.32
C TRP A 499 -0.82 21.25 -1.75
N LEU A 500 -1.95 20.54 -1.92
CA LEU A 500 -2.40 20.00 -3.21
C LEU A 500 -3.78 20.55 -3.58
N ARG A 501 -4.00 20.83 -4.86
CA ARG A 501 -5.30 21.26 -5.39
C ARG A 501 -5.59 20.61 -6.75
N GLY A 502 -6.85 20.26 -7.00
CA GLY A 502 -7.33 19.67 -8.25
C GLY A 502 -8.53 18.76 -8.04
N LEU A 503 -9.08 18.20 -9.10
CA LEU A 503 -10.24 17.31 -9.03
C LEU A 503 -10.03 16.01 -8.24
N PRO A 504 -8.80 15.43 -8.15
CA PRO A 504 -8.57 14.26 -7.31
C PRO A 504 -8.72 14.51 -5.81
N ILE A 505 -8.75 15.80 -5.38
CA ILE A 505 -8.88 16.14 -3.97
C ILE A 505 -10.29 15.80 -3.47
N MET A 506 -10.38 15.19 -2.29
CA MET A 506 -11.64 14.86 -1.64
C MET A 506 -12.59 16.05 -1.56
N THR A 507 -13.89 15.80 -1.58
CA THR A 507 -14.87 16.86 -1.40
C THR A 507 -15.02 17.25 0.08
N LYS A 508 -14.97 16.27 0.97
CA LYS A 508 -15.10 16.44 2.44
C LYS A 508 -14.78 15.15 3.18
N TYR A 509 -14.67 15.22 4.49
CA TYR A 509 -14.85 14.06 5.36
C TYR A 509 -16.36 13.83 5.62
N TRP A 510 -16.80 12.56 5.52
CA TRP A 510 -18.19 12.19 5.72
C TRP A 510 -18.65 12.52 7.14
N ASP A 511 -19.72 13.28 7.25
CA ASP A 511 -20.32 13.73 8.52
C ASP A 511 -19.30 14.29 9.53
N ASN A 512 -18.31 15.06 9.02
CA ASN A 512 -17.25 15.64 9.85
C ASN A 512 -16.77 16.99 9.28
N GLN A 513 -17.59 18.03 9.52
CA GLN A 513 -17.33 19.36 9.00
C GLN A 513 -16.07 19.99 9.60
N GLU A 514 -15.85 19.82 10.91
CA GLU A 514 -14.69 20.38 11.61
C GLU A 514 -13.35 19.91 11.01
N GLU A 515 -13.22 18.60 10.78
CA GLU A 515 -12.00 18.06 10.17
C GLU A 515 -11.87 18.44 8.68
N THR A 516 -13.01 18.62 7.99
CA THR A 516 -13.01 19.11 6.61
C THR A 516 -12.43 20.54 6.51
N GLU A 517 -12.88 21.45 7.36
CA GLU A 517 -12.42 22.84 7.41
C GLU A 517 -10.96 22.97 7.86
N LYS A 518 -10.48 22.06 8.70
CA LYS A 518 -9.05 22.00 9.07
C LYS A 518 -8.17 21.57 7.88
N ALA A 519 -8.66 20.62 7.07
CA ALA A 519 -7.89 20.02 5.99
C ALA A 519 -7.96 20.80 4.68
N LEU A 520 -9.10 21.45 4.38
CA LEU A 520 -9.33 22.16 3.13
C LEU A 520 -9.41 23.67 3.37
N THR A 521 -8.73 24.43 2.51
CA THR A 521 -8.89 25.90 2.45
C THR A 521 -10.12 26.27 1.62
N PRO A 522 -10.69 27.49 1.81
CA PRO A 522 -11.84 27.96 1.03
C PRO A 522 -11.59 28.03 -0.49
N ASP A 523 -10.35 28.19 -0.93
CA ASP A 523 -9.91 28.20 -2.32
C ASP A 523 -9.47 26.82 -2.85
N GLY A 524 -9.75 25.74 -2.10
CA GLY A 524 -9.65 24.36 -2.54
C GLY A 524 -8.27 23.70 -2.36
N TRP A 525 -7.35 24.29 -1.59
CA TRP A 525 -6.10 23.62 -1.24
C TRP A 525 -6.31 22.63 -0.10
N PHE A 526 -5.81 21.43 -0.30
CA PHE A 526 -5.71 20.39 0.71
C PHE A 526 -4.35 20.47 1.41
N LYS A 527 -4.37 20.62 2.72
CA LYS A 527 -3.20 20.62 3.62
C LYS A 527 -2.84 19.19 3.96
N THR A 528 -1.72 18.69 3.41
CA THR A 528 -1.39 17.27 3.57
C THR A 528 -0.84 16.91 4.94
N GLY A 529 -0.25 17.89 5.64
CA GLY A 529 0.53 17.67 6.85
C GLY A 529 1.88 16.98 6.58
N ASP A 530 2.28 16.84 5.31
CA ASP A 530 3.55 16.25 4.90
C ASP A 530 4.52 17.37 4.47
N ILE A 531 5.80 17.22 4.80
CA ILE A 531 6.85 18.20 4.48
C ILE A 531 7.63 17.71 3.26
N GLY A 532 7.86 18.62 2.32
CA GLY A 532 8.59 18.30 1.11
C GLY A 532 9.46 19.43 0.56
N GLU A 533 10.08 19.13 -0.56
CA GLU A 533 11.02 19.97 -1.28
C GLU A 533 10.82 19.77 -2.78
N PHE A 534 10.91 20.85 -3.56
CA PHE A 534 11.12 20.73 -5.02
C PHE A 534 12.60 20.80 -5.32
N ASP A 535 13.13 19.77 -6.01
CA ASP A 535 14.50 19.80 -6.50
C ASP A 535 14.66 20.69 -7.74
N ALA A 536 15.92 20.88 -8.18
CA ALA A 536 16.25 21.73 -9.32
C ALA A 536 15.62 21.28 -10.65
N ASP A 537 15.31 20.00 -10.77
CA ASP A 537 14.69 19.41 -11.97
C ASP A 537 13.14 19.50 -11.92
N GLY A 538 12.58 19.91 -10.78
CA GLY A 538 11.13 20.04 -10.56
C GLY A 538 10.46 18.76 -10.04
N HIS A 539 11.22 17.81 -9.52
CA HIS A 539 10.65 16.66 -8.81
C HIS A 539 10.32 17.00 -7.36
N LEU A 540 9.28 16.37 -6.83
CA LEU A 540 8.93 16.44 -5.42
C LEU A 540 9.72 15.40 -4.63
N ARG A 541 10.24 15.83 -3.46
CA ARG A 541 10.75 14.99 -2.39
C ARG A 541 9.86 15.14 -1.18
N VAL A 542 9.58 14.07 -0.47
CA VAL A 542 8.84 14.08 0.79
C VAL A 542 9.76 13.62 1.88
N PHE A 543 9.84 14.37 2.97
CA PHE A 543 10.74 14.09 4.09
C PHE A 543 10.08 13.29 5.19
N ASP A 544 8.98 13.82 5.74
CA ASP A 544 8.20 13.20 6.81
C ASP A 544 6.88 13.97 7.01
N ARG A 545 6.08 13.49 7.96
CA ARG A 545 4.89 14.20 8.43
C ARG A 545 5.23 15.19 9.52
N VAL A 546 4.59 16.33 9.53
CA VAL A 546 4.69 17.31 10.64
C VAL A 546 4.49 16.65 12.01
N LYS A 547 3.52 15.73 12.11
CA LYS A 547 3.21 15.00 13.35
C LYS A 547 4.27 13.97 13.77
N ASN A 548 5.13 13.55 12.87
CA ASN A 548 6.19 12.56 13.13
C ASN A 548 7.55 13.23 13.40
N LEU A 549 7.62 14.54 13.34
CA LEU A 549 8.81 15.28 13.75
C LEU A 549 8.83 15.38 15.28
N VAL A 550 9.93 14.93 15.88
CA VAL A 550 10.15 15.02 17.32
C VAL A 550 11.30 15.96 17.60
N LYS A 551 11.05 16.97 18.44
CA LYS A 551 12.09 17.89 18.91
C LYS A 551 12.90 17.18 20.00
N MET A 552 14.17 16.97 19.75
CA MET A 552 15.06 16.31 20.68
C MET A 552 15.57 17.31 21.75
N GLN A 553 16.21 16.80 22.81
CA GLN A 553 16.76 17.60 23.90
C GLN A 553 17.69 18.74 23.43
N GLY A 554 18.42 18.54 22.34
CA GLY A 554 19.28 19.56 21.71
C GLY A 554 18.54 20.65 20.94
N GLY A 555 17.21 20.59 20.84
CA GLY A 555 16.37 21.54 20.12
C GLY A 555 16.18 21.24 18.61
N GLU A 556 16.89 20.27 18.08
CA GLU A 556 16.79 19.84 16.67
C GLU A 556 15.67 18.82 16.48
N TYR A 557 15.07 18.77 15.28
CA TYR A 557 14.00 17.84 14.95
C TYR A 557 14.54 16.62 14.21
N ILE A 558 14.00 15.45 14.55
CA ILE A 558 14.26 14.20 13.82
C ILE A 558 12.97 13.70 13.16
N ALA A 559 13.12 13.12 11.97
CA ALA A 559 12.06 12.60 11.12
C ALA A 559 11.94 11.08 11.31
N LEU A 560 10.94 10.61 12.07
CA LEU A 560 10.86 9.21 12.49
C LEU A 560 10.73 8.23 11.34
N GLU A 561 9.90 8.52 10.33
CA GLU A 561 9.69 7.62 9.18
C GLU A 561 10.95 7.48 8.32
N LYS A 562 11.73 8.56 8.16
CA LYS A 562 13.03 8.53 7.51
C LYS A 562 13.98 7.54 8.21
N LEU A 563 14.05 7.60 9.53
CA LEU A 563 14.90 6.71 10.33
C LEU A 563 14.44 5.26 10.21
N GLU A 564 13.14 5.02 10.31
CA GLU A 564 12.55 3.68 10.16
C GLU A 564 12.82 3.07 8.80
N ALA A 565 12.74 3.86 7.72
CA ALA A 565 13.09 3.40 6.38
C ALA A 565 14.55 2.90 6.30
N VAL A 566 15.47 3.59 6.97
CA VAL A 566 16.88 3.18 7.05
C VAL A 566 17.06 1.91 7.90
N TYR A 567 16.50 1.88 9.11
CA TYR A 567 16.69 0.76 10.04
C TYR A 567 15.98 -0.53 9.60
N ARG A 568 14.87 -0.43 8.87
CA ARG A 568 14.21 -1.59 8.26
C ARG A 568 15.13 -2.35 7.29
N GLY A 569 16.10 -1.66 6.70
CA GLY A 569 17.13 -2.25 5.84
C GLY A 569 18.19 -3.11 6.57
N ALA A 570 18.27 -3.08 7.90
CA ALA A 570 19.18 -3.92 8.68
C ALA A 570 18.80 -5.40 8.60
N GLN A 571 19.79 -6.31 8.61
CA GLN A 571 19.52 -7.74 8.41
C GLN A 571 18.75 -8.39 9.56
N THR A 572 19.03 -7.94 10.78
CA THR A 572 18.40 -8.44 12.01
C THR A 572 16.96 -8.00 12.21
N VAL A 573 16.47 -7.06 11.40
CA VAL A 573 15.16 -6.41 11.54
C VAL A 573 14.16 -6.99 10.54
N ALA A 574 12.98 -7.40 10.98
CA ALA A 574 11.83 -7.66 10.11
C ALA A 574 10.95 -6.40 9.97
N ASN A 575 10.67 -5.69 11.08
CA ASN A 575 10.01 -4.39 11.08
C ASN A 575 10.56 -3.53 12.23
N VAL A 576 10.39 -2.21 12.18
CA VAL A 576 10.93 -1.28 13.18
C VAL A 576 10.05 -0.06 13.37
N MET A 577 9.90 0.34 14.63
CA MET A 577 9.39 1.64 15.04
C MET A 577 10.53 2.39 15.75
N VAL A 578 10.80 3.62 15.33
CA VAL A 578 11.71 4.52 16.06
C VAL A 578 10.89 5.28 17.10
N HIS A 579 11.36 5.25 18.34
CA HIS A 579 10.81 6.03 19.43
C HIS A 579 11.80 7.11 19.85
N ALA A 580 11.32 8.34 19.86
CA ALA A 580 12.06 9.50 20.31
C ALA A 580 11.28 10.19 21.43
N ASP A 581 12.00 10.66 22.42
CA ASP A 581 11.46 11.39 23.54
C ASP A 581 12.26 12.69 23.72
N PRO A 582 11.59 13.84 23.88
CA PRO A 582 12.24 15.16 24.02
C PRO A 582 13.25 15.27 25.18
N GLU A 583 13.14 14.42 26.19
CA GLU A 583 14.06 14.41 27.34
C GLU A 583 15.40 13.73 27.05
N TYR A 584 15.52 13.04 25.90
CA TYR A 584 16.72 12.29 25.55
C TYR A 584 17.43 12.89 24.33
N SER A 585 18.72 12.68 24.26
CA SER A 585 19.56 13.20 23.17
C SER A 585 19.52 12.36 21.88
N ARG A 586 19.08 11.11 21.97
CA ARG A 586 19.06 10.15 20.86
C ARG A 586 17.83 9.22 20.95
N PRO A 587 17.28 8.80 19.80
CA PRO A 587 16.16 7.87 19.76
C PRO A 587 16.59 6.44 20.11
N ILE A 588 15.59 5.58 20.36
CA ILE A 588 15.74 4.13 20.44
C ILE A 588 14.92 3.45 19.36
N ALA A 589 15.25 2.19 19.04
CA ALA A 589 14.49 1.37 18.11
C ALA A 589 13.71 0.28 18.86
N ILE A 590 12.43 0.11 18.52
CA ILE A 590 11.62 -1.06 18.87
C ILE A 590 11.52 -1.90 17.59
N ILE A 591 11.95 -3.16 17.63
CA ILE A 591 12.03 -3.98 16.44
C ILE A 591 11.25 -5.29 16.58
N MET A 592 10.58 -5.67 15.50
CA MET A 592 10.25 -7.06 15.22
C MET A 592 11.47 -7.68 14.54
N PRO A 593 12.12 -8.67 15.16
CA PRO A 593 13.38 -9.22 14.63
C PRO A 593 13.13 -10.14 13.42
N ASN A 594 14.14 -10.25 12.56
CA ASN A 594 14.24 -11.37 11.63
C ASN A 594 14.72 -12.60 12.41
N GLU A 595 13.77 -13.38 12.90
CA GLU A 595 14.02 -14.48 13.83
C GLU A 595 15.09 -15.46 13.31
N LYS A 596 15.00 -15.84 12.03
CA LYS A 596 15.96 -16.78 11.42
C LYS A 596 17.39 -16.27 11.51
N VAL A 597 17.61 -15.02 11.12
CA VAL A 597 18.94 -14.39 11.15
C VAL A 597 19.41 -14.23 12.60
N LEU A 598 18.51 -13.86 13.50
CA LEU A 598 18.86 -13.62 14.89
C LEU A 598 19.25 -14.91 15.61
N VAL A 599 18.53 -16.02 15.38
CA VAL A 599 18.85 -17.34 15.93
C VAL A 599 20.22 -17.86 15.43
N GLU A 600 20.52 -17.70 14.13
CA GLU A 600 21.81 -18.08 13.56
C GLU A 600 22.94 -17.26 14.21
N LYS A 601 22.78 -15.95 14.36
CA LYS A 601 23.79 -15.06 14.95
C LYS A 601 23.92 -15.25 16.46
N ALA A 602 22.88 -15.54 17.19
CA ALA A 602 22.92 -15.85 18.60
C ALA A 602 23.84 -17.06 18.87
N LYS A 603 23.76 -18.10 18.05
CA LYS A 603 24.64 -19.27 18.11
C LYS A 603 26.11 -18.88 17.92
N GLU A 604 26.41 -18.01 16.96
CA GLU A 604 27.77 -17.49 16.73
C GLU A 604 28.32 -16.70 17.94
N LEU A 605 27.41 -16.05 18.70
CA LEU A 605 27.76 -15.29 19.92
C LEU A 605 27.85 -16.18 21.17
N GLY A 606 27.71 -17.51 21.02
CA GLY A 606 27.72 -18.46 22.14
C GLY A 606 26.44 -18.36 23.00
N VAL A 607 25.33 -17.88 22.43
CA VAL A 607 24.01 -17.89 23.06
C VAL A 607 23.29 -19.14 22.60
N HIS A 608 22.98 -20.03 23.53
CA HIS A 608 22.41 -21.35 23.23
C HIS A 608 20.89 -21.36 23.20
N GLU A 609 20.28 -20.21 23.32
CA GLU A 609 18.84 -20.04 23.19
C GLU A 609 18.44 -20.12 21.70
N ASP A 610 17.44 -20.93 21.39
CA ASP A 610 17.01 -21.21 20.01
C ASP A 610 15.68 -20.53 19.62
N ASN A 611 15.17 -19.66 20.51
CA ASN A 611 13.86 -19.04 20.38
C ASN A 611 13.93 -17.56 20.75
N ILE A 612 13.23 -16.72 19.97
CA ILE A 612 13.16 -15.28 20.18
C ILE A 612 12.59 -14.92 21.56
N HIS A 613 11.60 -15.67 22.05
CA HIS A 613 10.97 -15.42 23.35
C HIS A 613 11.92 -15.58 24.56
N THR A 614 13.03 -16.29 24.39
CA THR A 614 14.04 -16.47 25.45
C THR A 614 15.23 -15.53 25.26
N MET A 615 15.56 -15.16 24.01
CA MET A 615 16.76 -14.39 23.71
C MET A 615 16.53 -12.87 23.56
N HIS A 616 15.28 -12.39 23.47
CA HIS A 616 15.01 -10.96 23.22
C HIS A 616 15.53 -10.02 24.34
N HIS A 617 15.67 -10.52 25.56
CA HIS A 617 16.28 -9.81 26.67
C HIS A 617 17.80 -10.05 26.85
N ASN A 618 18.38 -10.95 26.05
CA ASN A 618 19.81 -11.27 26.17
C ASN A 618 20.70 -10.08 25.77
N ALA A 619 21.58 -9.64 26.67
CA ALA A 619 22.41 -8.45 26.48
C ALA A 619 23.36 -8.55 25.28
N LYS A 620 23.92 -9.75 24.99
CA LYS A 620 24.81 -9.95 23.82
C LYS A 620 24.02 -9.82 22.51
N VAL A 621 22.80 -10.37 22.48
CA VAL A 621 21.91 -10.30 21.32
C VAL A 621 21.48 -8.86 21.09
N ARG A 622 21.04 -8.13 22.13
CA ARG A 622 20.69 -6.69 22.03
C ARG A 622 21.87 -5.86 21.52
N SER A 623 23.07 -6.08 22.07
CA SER A 623 24.26 -5.36 21.62
C SER A 623 24.61 -5.62 20.17
N PHE A 624 24.45 -6.86 19.71
CA PHE A 624 24.65 -7.22 18.30
C PHE A 624 23.64 -6.52 17.38
N VAL A 625 22.34 -6.56 17.72
CA VAL A 625 21.28 -5.90 16.96
C VAL A 625 21.51 -4.38 16.92
N LEU A 626 21.84 -3.76 18.05
CA LEU A 626 22.14 -2.33 18.11
C LEU A 626 23.30 -1.96 17.18
N LYS A 627 24.35 -2.76 17.13
CA LYS A 627 25.49 -2.55 16.23
C LYS A 627 25.12 -2.69 14.76
N ASP A 628 24.22 -3.61 14.41
CA ASP A 628 23.69 -3.76 13.04
C ASP A 628 22.89 -2.52 12.63
N LEU A 629 21.98 -2.02 13.51
CA LEU A 629 21.26 -0.78 13.30
C LEU A 629 22.19 0.43 13.12
N GLN A 630 23.17 0.59 13.99
CA GLN A 630 24.16 1.68 13.90
C GLN A 630 25.02 1.58 12.62
N THR A 631 25.28 0.37 12.15
CA THR A 631 25.96 0.15 10.87
C THR A 631 25.08 0.58 9.69
N ALA A 632 23.78 0.28 9.75
CA ALA A 632 22.81 0.76 8.75
C ALA A 632 22.72 2.29 8.74
N ALA A 633 22.65 2.92 9.92
CA ALA A 633 22.67 4.37 10.08
C ALA A 633 23.91 5.01 9.43
N LYS A 634 25.09 4.48 9.74
CA LYS A 634 26.37 4.98 9.18
C LYS A 634 26.42 4.86 7.65
N ARG A 635 25.94 3.73 7.10
CA ARG A 635 25.88 3.52 5.64
C ARG A 635 24.93 4.49 4.95
N ALA A 636 23.85 4.88 5.62
CA ALA A 636 22.87 5.84 5.12
C ALA A 636 23.27 7.31 5.37
N GLY A 637 24.40 7.56 6.05
CA GLY A 637 24.87 8.91 6.36
C GLY A 637 24.07 9.62 7.43
N LEU A 638 23.37 8.91 8.32
CA LEU A 638 22.64 9.51 9.44
C LEU A 638 23.63 10.18 10.42
N VAL A 639 23.21 11.33 10.94
CA VAL A 639 23.98 12.06 11.96
C VAL A 639 23.84 11.42 13.34
N SER A 640 24.67 11.83 14.29
CA SER A 640 24.74 11.24 15.62
C SER A 640 23.38 11.21 16.34
N MET A 641 22.63 12.31 16.28
CA MET A 641 21.31 12.43 16.89
C MET A 641 20.21 11.58 16.23
N GLU A 642 20.37 11.23 14.96
CA GLU A 642 19.50 10.32 14.22
C GLU A 642 19.85 8.85 14.45
N THR A 643 21.01 8.57 15.06
CA THR A 643 21.48 7.22 15.30
C THR A 643 20.95 6.69 16.63
N VAL A 644 20.27 5.55 16.61
CA VAL A 644 19.66 4.95 17.81
C VAL A 644 20.71 4.62 18.87
N SER A 645 20.37 4.92 20.15
CA SER A 645 21.21 4.64 21.31
C SER A 645 20.91 3.30 21.97
N GLY A 646 19.70 2.77 21.75
CA GLY A 646 19.22 1.52 22.35
C GLY A 646 18.27 0.77 21.45
N VAL A 647 17.99 -0.49 21.79
CA VAL A 647 17.06 -1.34 21.06
C VAL A 647 16.20 -2.18 22.01
N VAL A 648 14.91 -2.21 21.75
CA VAL A 648 13.92 -3.15 22.31
C VAL A 648 13.64 -4.18 21.22
N ILE A 649 13.88 -5.45 21.52
CA ILE A 649 13.57 -6.57 20.61
C ILE A 649 12.24 -7.15 21.09
N THR A 650 11.24 -7.16 20.22
CA THR A 650 9.92 -7.73 20.53
C THR A 650 9.86 -9.21 20.13
N ASP A 651 9.05 -9.96 20.83
CA ASP A 651 8.80 -11.38 20.58
C ASP A 651 7.42 -11.62 19.94
N GLU A 652 6.70 -10.55 19.61
CA GLU A 652 5.41 -10.57 18.95
C GLU A 652 5.52 -10.33 17.43
N GLU A 653 4.70 -11.01 16.66
CA GLU A 653 4.56 -10.76 15.22
C GLU A 653 3.76 -9.48 14.98
N TRP A 654 4.30 -8.54 14.22
CA TRP A 654 3.62 -7.32 13.83
C TRP A 654 2.78 -7.58 12.57
N ILE A 655 1.60 -8.08 12.81
CA ILE A 655 0.59 -8.36 11.78
C ILE A 655 -0.67 -7.51 12.06
N PRO A 656 -1.54 -7.29 11.08
CA PRO A 656 -2.77 -6.53 11.30
C PRO A 656 -3.64 -7.07 12.44
N ASP A 657 -3.72 -8.39 12.59
CA ASP A 657 -4.50 -9.05 13.64
C ASP A 657 -4.00 -8.74 15.06
N SER A 658 -2.71 -8.41 15.23
CA SER A 658 -2.15 -7.97 16.52
C SER A 658 -2.47 -6.51 16.84
N GLY A 659 -2.96 -5.74 15.85
CA GLY A 659 -3.19 -4.30 15.98
C GLY A 659 -1.92 -3.43 15.97
N LEU A 660 -0.73 -4.02 15.94
CA LEU A 660 0.55 -3.31 15.93
C LEU A 660 0.84 -2.61 14.59
N VAL A 661 0.27 -3.14 13.51
CA VAL A 661 0.31 -2.53 12.16
C VAL A 661 -1.07 -2.51 11.54
N THR A 662 -1.27 -1.63 10.55
CA THR A 662 -2.50 -1.59 9.74
C THR A 662 -2.47 -2.62 8.61
N ALA A 663 -3.60 -2.79 7.90
CA ALA A 663 -3.70 -3.62 6.68
C ALA A 663 -2.62 -3.27 5.63
N THR A 664 -2.26 -2.00 5.53
CA THR A 664 -1.21 -1.50 4.63
C THR A 664 0.19 -1.54 5.25
N GLN A 665 0.36 -2.27 6.36
CA GLN A 665 1.63 -2.43 7.09
C GLN A 665 2.20 -1.12 7.67
N LYS A 666 1.36 -0.10 7.86
CA LYS A 666 1.75 1.13 8.59
C LYS A 666 1.75 0.87 10.08
N LEU A 667 2.73 1.43 10.78
CA LEU A 667 2.89 1.27 12.23
C LEU A 667 1.75 1.93 13.00
N ASN A 668 1.18 1.21 13.95
CA ASN A 668 0.30 1.78 14.96
C ASN A 668 1.13 2.20 16.18
N ARG A 669 1.77 3.36 16.08
CA ARG A 669 2.74 3.86 17.07
C ARG A 669 2.18 3.89 18.49
N LYS A 670 0.89 4.22 18.66
CA LYS A 670 0.25 4.28 19.97
C LYS A 670 0.18 2.88 20.59
N VAL A 671 -0.34 1.92 19.84
CA VAL A 671 -0.49 0.53 20.31
C VAL A 671 0.86 -0.10 20.60
N ILE A 672 1.85 0.09 19.70
CA ILE A 672 3.23 -0.40 19.93
C ILE A 672 3.83 0.19 21.21
N ARG A 673 3.70 1.50 21.43
CA ARG A 673 4.20 2.14 22.67
C ARG A 673 3.51 1.62 23.92
N GLU A 674 2.21 1.39 23.88
CA GLU A 674 1.45 0.86 25.01
C GLU A 674 1.83 -0.60 25.29
N ALA A 675 1.94 -1.43 24.25
CA ALA A 675 2.29 -2.85 24.38
C ALA A 675 3.70 -3.07 24.97
N PHE A 676 4.67 -2.25 24.57
CA PHE A 676 6.07 -2.41 25.00
C PHE A 676 6.56 -1.30 25.93
N LYS A 677 5.65 -0.61 26.63
CA LYS A 677 5.97 0.55 27.47
C LYS A 677 7.08 0.28 28.47
N LYS A 678 7.01 -0.85 29.18
CA LYS A 678 7.99 -1.22 30.20
C LYS A 678 9.40 -1.34 29.62
N ASP A 679 9.54 -2.06 28.50
CA ASP A 679 10.83 -2.27 27.83
C ASP A 679 11.38 -0.97 27.25
N ILE A 680 10.51 -0.09 26.74
CA ILE A 680 10.87 1.24 26.25
C ILE A 680 11.45 2.08 27.39
N ASP A 681 10.74 2.17 28.51
CA ASP A 681 11.16 2.96 29.69
C ASP A 681 12.49 2.44 30.27
N GLU A 682 12.68 1.11 30.32
CA GLU A 682 13.95 0.50 30.77
C GLU A 682 15.10 0.79 29.77
N CYS A 683 14.84 0.69 28.47
CA CYS A 683 15.83 0.97 27.45
C CYS A 683 16.27 2.44 27.47
N LEU A 684 15.34 3.38 27.55
CA LEU A 684 15.63 4.82 27.65
C LEU A 684 16.50 5.13 28.89
N LYS A 685 16.17 4.60 30.06
CA LYS A 685 16.96 4.77 31.31
C LYS A 685 18.37 4.21 31.21
N SER A 686 18.56 3.13 30.45
CA SER A 686 19.88 2.50 30.28
C SER A 686 20.77 3.24 29.28
N THR A 687 20.23 4.17 28.49
CA THR A 687 20.94 4.90 27.43
C THR A 687 21.03 6.42 27.69
N ALA A 688 20.49 6.88 28.83
CA ALA A 688 20.50 8.27 29.32
C ALA A 688 21.91 8.76 29.71
#